data_dfcbcccce01e4b972468819e189379b3
#
_entry.id   dfcbcccce01e4b972468819e189379b3
#
_cell.length_a   1.000
_cell.length_b   1.000
_cell.length_c   1.000
_cell.angle_alpha   90.00
_cell.angle_beta   90.00
_cell.angle_gamma   90.00
#
_symmetry.space_group_name_H-M   'P 1'
#
loop_
_entity.id
_entity.type
_entity.pdbx_description
1 polymer ?
#
loop_
_entity_poly.entity_id
_entity_poly.type
_entity_poly.pdbx_seq_one_letter_code
_entity_poly.pdbx_strand_id
1 'polypeptide(L)'
;MNKQKKRLGSMSLCKVVLICLFLSVFSTAWAAVEQTSSKITVTGVVKDVQGEPLIGATIKIKGSAVGTVSDFDGNYSLANVPVNGVLEFSYVGMNSIEISVSGKKVVNAVLSDATQLLDQVVVIGYGSVKKSDLTGSVATVKPEALSDIPANSVEGLLQGRAAGVQVINSSQDPGAGSTVRIRGNSSLRGSNSPLIVVDGFPLGDAGDLKQINTDDIVSMEVLKDASASAIYGSRGANGVIIVTTRRAKEGTTTVSVKQQLTFSEFSSKLDLWRDPVMMAMLNNEGRVNGGLQPLYIGANNSAGVYYPSIEELQTTWTTNTRWDELVFRDAPVSNNTTVSVSSANEKTSFNLSANYYTDQGMYIDDDYSKGGYNLNVSHKIYKNFTIRASNILYLGNRNNNGGMAYWRNPIYPVYNEDGTYYQTTAQDYSHPIAIREHKKDKTKMLDVISSGAFEWQVIPQLRLTSQLNYKYGKSTNDQYLPQKYTQVGTENRGRGVIGNTENQNFVSETFANYSQMFGKHEVGAMVGHSYEWYQYRDSYLTANGFVNEALGNENMGAGEKANNIISNGFSKSKLVSGMARLNYTYDNKYLLTATFRADGSSKFGKNNKWGYFPSGAISWKAHEEKFIKKLNTFDELKFRLSYGISGNQGISPYQTLSRYGTTKYYHQGQWLTAIGPGYESGQSGQDGIWK
;
A
#
# COMPACT_ATOMS: atom_id res chain seq x y z
N MET A 1 -23.97 -39.90 -26.05
CA MET A 1 -22.76 -40.20 -26.86
C MET A 1 -21.87 -38.95 -26.95
N ASN A 2 -20.78 -39.06 -26.28
CA ASN A 2 -19.60 -38.19 -26.19
C ASN A 2 -19.32 -37.17 -27.29
N LYS A 3 -18.99 -35.92 -26.86
CA LYS A 3 -17.76 -35.23 -27.31
C LYS A 3 -17.50 -34.02 -26.40
N GLN A 4 -16.73 -34.22 -25.34
CA GLN A 4 -15.95 -33.16 -24.69
C GLN A 4 -14.87 -32.66 -25.68
N LYS A 5 -14.98 -31.44 -26.17
CA LYS A 5 -13.87 -30.72 -26.81
C LYS A 5 -13.21 -29.84 -25.78
N LYS A 6 -12.07 -30.27 -25.25
CA LYS A 6 -11.07 -29.42 -24.59
C LYS A 6 -10.69 -28.27 -25.53
N ARG A 7 -11.05 -27.04 -25.20
CA ARG A 7 -10.45 -25.85 -25.80
C ARG A 7 -9.12 -25.59 -25.09
N LEU A 8 -8.03 -26.03 -25.69
CA LEU A 8 -6.72 -25.42 -25.43
C LEU A 8 -6.80 -23.95 -25.92
N GLY A 9 -6.72 -22.99 -24.99
CA GLY A 9 -6.60 -21.60 -25.34
C GLY A 9 -5.30 -21.38 -26.12
N SER A 10 -5.41 -20.83 -27.33
CA SER A 10 -4.27 -20.40 -28.12
C SER A 10 -3.55 -19.28 -27.38
N MET A 11 -2.41 -19.60 -26.77
CA MET A 11 -1.45 -18.56 -26.37
C MET A 11 -1.02 -17.83 -27.64
N SER A 12 -1.29 -16.55 -27.73
CA SER A 12 -0.91 -15.71 -28.85
C SER A 12 0.60 -15.86 -29.11
N LEU A 13 0.95 -16.08 -30.38
CA LEU A 13 2.33 -16.25 -30.87
C LEU A 13 3.29 -15.15 -30.39
N CYS A 14 2.75 -13.95 -30.13
CA CYS A 14 3.50 -12.82 -29.51
C CYS A 14 4.01 -13.11 -28.10
N LYS A 15 3.28 -13.90 -27.27
CA LYS A 15 3.73 -14.22 -25.90
C LYS A 15 4.87 -15.24 -25.90
N VAL A 16 4.88 -16.17 -26.85
CA VAL A 16 5.96 -17.15 -27.02
C VAL A 16 7.22 -16.48 -27.58
N VAL A 17 7.08 -15.56 -28.52
CA VAL A 17 8.20 -14.80 -29.11
C VAL A 17 8.83 -13.87 -28.07
N LEU A 18 8.08 -13.24 -27.17
CA LEU A 18 8.63 -12.39 -26.11
C LEU A 18 9.43 -13.21 -25.08
N ILE A 19 8.95 -14.42 -24.73
CA ILE A 19 9.66 -15.33 -23.82
C ILE A 19 10.92 -15.90 -24.47
N CYS A 20 10.87 -16.23 -25.74
CA CYS A 20 12.04 -16.71 -26.49
C CYS A 20 13.09 -15.60 -26.72
N LEU A 21 12.68 -14.34 -26.94
CA LEU A 21 13.58 -13.21 -27.04
C LEU A 21 14.26 -12.88 -25.69
N PHE A 22 13.56 -13.05 -24.57
CA PHE A 22 14.14 -12.89 -23.24
C PHE A 22 15.14 -14.01 -22.89
N LEU A 23 14.91 -15.25 -23.34
CA LEU A 23 15.80 -16.37 -23.12
C LEU A 23 17.02 -16.37 -24.04
N SER A 24 16.93 -15.80 -25.24
CA SER A 24 18.07 -15.72 -26.17
C SER A 24 19.11 -14.66 -25.83
N VAL A 25 18.76 -13.64 -25.05
CA VAL A 25 19.71 -12.63 -24.55
C VAL A 25 20.56 -13.14 -23.39
N PHE A 26 20.12 -14.21 -22.71
CA PHE A 26 20.86 -14.79 -21.57
C PHE A 26 21.89 -15.86 -21.92
N SER A 27 21.96 -16.31 -23.18
CA SER A 27 22.86 -17.43 -23.56
C SER A 27 24.26 -17.04 -24.04
N THR A 28 24.61 -15.74 -24.06
CA THR A 28 25.94 -15.28 -24.59
C THR A 28 26.86 -14.68 -23.53
N ALA A 29 26.58 -14.77 -22.24
CA ALA A 29 27.36 -14.15 -21.18
C ALA A 29 28.04 -15.13 -20.20
N TRP A 30 28.32 -16.36 -20.58
CA TRP A 30 29.07 -17.27 -19.74
C TRP A 30 30.31 -17.85 -20.44
N ALA A 31 31.30 -16.98 -20.61
CA ALA A 31 32.70 -17.39 -20.70
C ALA A 31 33.45 -16.70 -19.55
N ALA A 32 33.28 -17.20 -18.32
CA ALA A 32 34.11 -16.80 -17.20
C ALA A 32 35.49 -17.43 -17.41
N VAL A 33 36.48 -16.59 -17.61
CA VAL A 33 37.91 -16.95 -17.52
C VAL A 33 38.16 -17.41 -16.07
N GLU A 34 38.36 -18.70 -15.85
CA GLU A 34 38.92 -19.22 -14.61
C GLU A 34 40.38 -18.70 -14.46
N GLN A 35 40.50 -17.58 -13.74
CA GLN A 35 41.79 -17.24 -13.12
C GLN A 35 42.05 -18.27 -12.01
N THR A 36 42.98 -19.15 -12.20
CA THR A 36 43.54 -20.01 -11.16
C THR A 36 44.21 -19.13 -10.11
N SER A 37 43.45 -18.59 -9.17
CA SER A 37 43.98 -17.94 -7.98
C SER A 37 44.50 -19.02 -7.04
N SER A 38 45.77 -18.97 -6.67
CA SER A 38 46.36 -19.81 -5.63
C SER A 38 45.56 -19.65 -4.34
N LYS A 39 45.09 -20.76 -3.76
CA LYS A 39 44.31 -20.80 -2.52
C LYS A 39 45.21 -21.16 -1.36
N ILE A 40 45.01 -20.52 -0.23
CA ILE A 40 45.76 -20.75 1.01
C ILE A 40 44.79 -21.04 2.16
N THR A 41 45.31 -21.66 3.22
CA THR A 41 44.58 -21.73 4.50
C THR A 41 44.96 -20.51 5.34
N VAL A 42 43.96 -19.81 5.85
CA VAL A 42 44.10 -18.64 6.72
C VAL A 42 43.63 -19.00 8.11
N THR A 43 44.45 -18.69 9.11
CA THR A 43 44.15 -18.85 10.54
C THR A 43 44.19 -17.49 11.24
N GLY A 44 43.71 -17.39 12.45
CA GLY A 44 43.77 -16.17 13.25
C GLY A 44 42.89 -16.22 14.47
N VAL A 45 42.81 -15.09 15.18
CA VAL A 45 42.03 -14.95 16.40
C VAL A 45 41.05 -13.79 16.22
N VAL A 46 39.82 -13.99 16.66
CA VAL A 46 38.78 -12.96 16.70
C VAL A 46 38.56 -12.53 18.15
N LYS A 47 38.71 -11.24 18.43
CA LYS A 47 38.59 -10.65 19.77
C LYS A 47 37.69 -9.43 19.74
N ASP A 48 37.19 -9.01 20.90
CA ASP A 48 36.58 -7.70 21.09
C ASP A 48 37.60 -6.60 21.33
N VAL A 49 37.15 -5.35 21.52
CA VAL A 49 38.04 -4.19 21.82
C VAL A 49 38.65 -4.24 23.21
N GLN A 50 38.12 -5.06 24.12
CA GLN A 50 38.68 -5.32 25.44
C GLN A 50 39.75 -6.41 25.42
N GLY A 51 39.90 -7.14 24.29
CA GLY A 51 40.85 -8.21 24.10
C GLY A 51 40.30 -9.60 24.46
N GLU A 52 39.02 -9.71 24.81
CA GLU A 52 38.36 -10.98 25.10
C GLU A 52 38.10 -11.77 23.82
N PRO A 53 38.27 -13.11 23.81
CA PRO A 53 38.03 -13.92 22.64
C PRO A 53 36.52 -14.02 22.31
N LEU A 54 36.18 -13.90 21.05
CA LEU A 54 34.81 -14.03 20.58
C LEU A 54 34.51 -15.46 20.10
N ILE A 55 33.70 -16.18 20.86
CA ILE A 55 33.32 -17.58 20.60
C ILE A 55 32.15 -17.61 19.60
N GLY A 56 32.28 -18.38 18.50
CA GLY A 56 31.23 -18.52 17.51
C GLY A 56 31.11 -17.31 16.55
N ALA A 57 32.12 -16.45 16.49
CA ALA A 57 32.18 -15.40 15.45
C ALA A 57 32.27 -16.07 14.08
N THR A 58 31.47 -15.57 13.12
CA THR A 58 31.42 -16.10 11.76
C THR A 58 32.46 -15.43 10.89
N ILE A 59 33.29 -16.23 10.19
CA ILE A 59 34.32 -15.80 9.26
C ILE A 59 33.96 -16.33 7.87
N LYS A 60 33.71 -15.44 6.89
CA LYS A 60 33.38 -15.82 5.50
C LYS A 60 34.33 -15.21 4.51
N ILE A 61 34.53 -15.88 3.39
CA ILE A 61 35.13 -15.25 2.21
C ILE A 61 34.09 -14.38 1.55
N LYS A 62 34.35 -13.07 1.41
CA LYS A 62 33.44 -12.12 0.80
C LYS A 62 33.00 -12.57 -0.60
N GLY A 63 31.68 -12.60 -0.83
CA GLY A 63 31.12 -13.07 -2.11
C GLY A 63 31.08 -14.59 -2.30
N SER A 64 31.35 -15.39 -1.24
CA SER A 64 31.33 -16.85 -1.27
C SER A 64 30.47 -17.42 -0.14
N ALA A 65 29.96 -18.62 -0.33
CA ALA A 65 29.30 -19.39 0.73
C ALA A 65 30.31 -20.10 1.68
N VAL A 66 31.61 -20.01 1.39
CA VAL A 66 32.67 -20.67 2.19
C VAL A 66 32.97 -19.84 3.43
N GLY A 67 32.81 -20.43 4.60
CA GLY A 67 33.07 -19.79 5.89
C GLY A 67 33.37 -20.81 6.99
N THR A 68 33.74 -20.29 8.16
CA THR A 68 34.01 -21.04 9.40
C THR A 68 33.51 -20.21 10.59
N VAL A 69 33.60 -20.78 11.80
CA VAL A 69 33.30 -20.08 13.05
C VAL A 69 34.51 -20.19 13.99
N SER A 70 34.68 -19.21 14.89
CA SER A 70 35.72 -19.23 15.90
C SER A 70 35.41 -20.20 17.04
N ASP A 71 36.46 -20.80 17.64
CA ASP A 71 36.39 -21.70 18.79
C ASP A 71 36.28 -20.94 20.14
N PHE A 72 36.41 -21.66 21.25
CA PHE A 72 36.30 -21.12 22.61
C PHE A 72 37.38 -20.07 22.95
N ASP A 73 38.55 -20.13 22.30
CA ASP A 73 39.67 -19.20 22.46
C ASP A 73 39.65 -18.11 21.37
N GLY A 74 38.57 -18.04 20.57
CA GLY A 74 38.43 -17.11 19.46
C GLY A 74 39.22 -17.47 18.22
N ASN A 75 39.92 -18.63 18.19
CA ASN A 75 40.71 -19.03 17.03
C ASN A 75 39.84 -19.56 15.91
N TYR A 76 40.28 -19.34 14.67
CA TYR A 76 39.59 -19.87 13.48
C TYR A 76 40.61 -20.41 12.47
N SER A 77 40.17 -21.33 11.63
CA SER A 77 40.91 -21.83 10.47
C SER A 77 39.96 -21.92 9.27
N LEU A 78 40.31 -21.28 8.18
CA LEU A 78 39.52 -21.25 6.95
C LEU A 78 40.41 -21.68 5.77
N ALA A 79 40.10 -22.83 5.19
CA ALA A 79 40.81 -23.39 4.03
C ALA A 79 40.25 -22.80 2.71
N ASN A 80 41.01 -22.94 1.65
CA ASN A 80 40.61 -22.54 0.28
C ASN A 80 40.39 -21.04 0.07
N VAL A 81 41.05 -20.19 0.86
CA VAL A 81 40.93 -18.72 0.72
C VAL A 81 41.81 -18.25 -0.45
N PRO A 82 41.29 -17.47 -1.41
CA PRO A 82 42.12 -16.86 -2.46
C PRO A 82 43.20 -15.96 -1.85
N VAL A 83 44.41 -15.97 -2.39
CA VAL A 83 45.54 -15.15 -1.87
C VAL A 83 45.22 -13.67 -1.75
N ASN A 84 44.40 -13.13 -2.69
CA ASN A 84 43.90 -11.75 -2.68
C ASN A 84 42.46 -11.65 -2.18
N GLY A 85 41.93 -12.66 -1.45
CA GLY A 85 40.60 -12.68 -0.91
C GLY A 85 40.41 -11.67 0.23
N VAL A 86 39.13 -11.32 0.46
CA VAL A 86 38.72 -10.52 1.61
C VAL A 86 37.91 -11.42 2.54
N LEU A 87 38.27 -11.44 3.82
CA LEU A 87 37.48 -12.10 4.86
C LEU A 87 36.53 -11.12 5.53
N GLU A 88 35.29 -11.51 5.68
CA GLU A 88 34.27 -10.83 6.44
C GLU A 88 34.11 -11.52 7.80
N PHE A 89 34.29 -10.76 8.87
CA PHE A 89 34.11 -11.19 10.24
C PHE A 89 32.83 -10.59 10.80
N SER A 90 31.97 -11.41 11.39
CA SER A 90 30.72 -10.96 11.99
C SER A 90 30.42 -11.73 13.28
N TYR A 91 29.81 -11.01 14.25
CA TYR A 91 29.37 -11.57 15.51
C TYR A 91 28.07 -10.86 15.97
N VAL A 92 27.21 -11.57 16.68
CA VAL A 92 25.93 -11.02 17.14
C VAL A 92 26.18 -9.86 18.12
N GLY A 93 25.63 -8.68 17.81
CA GLY A 93 25.82 -7.48 18.62
C GLY A 93 27.09 -6.68 18.33
N MET A 94 27.90 -7.06 17.32
CA MET A 94 29.14 -6.36 16.95
C MET A 94 29.12 -5.90 15.49
N ASN A 95 29.92 -4.87 15.19
CA ASN A 95 30.12 -4.38 13.83
C ASN A 95 30.91 -5.40 13.00
N SER A 96 30.39 -5.80 11.85
CA SER A 96 31.11 -6.62 10.89
C SER A 96 32.28 -5.84 10.30
N ILE A 97 33.43 -6.48 10.16
CA ILE A 97 34.63 -5.91 9.54
C ILE A 97 35.11 -6.76 8.38
N GLU A 98 35.74 -6.12 7.41
CA GLU A 98 36.33 -6.77 6.25
C GLU A 98 37.85 -6.60 6.30
N ILE A 99 38.62 -7.71 6.17
CA ILE A 99 40.08 -7.70 6.17
C ILE A 99 40.59 -8.40 4.91
N SER A 100 41.42 -7.71 4.14
CA SER A 100 42.11 -8.31 2.98
C SER A 100 43.18 -9.27 3.42
N VAL A 101 43.19 -10.46 2.86
CA VAL A 101 44.17 -11.52 3.17
C VAL A 101 45.57 -11.15 2.66
N SER A 102 45.64 -10.60 1.42
CA SER A 102 46.91 -10.12 0.80
C SER A 102 48.09 -11.09 0.98
N GLY A 103 47.86 -12.41 0.82
CA GLY A 103 48.88 -13.45 0.97
C GLY A 103 49.22 -13.84 2.40
N LYS A 104 48.67 -13.23 3.42
CA LYS A 104 48.93 -13.54 4.84
C LYS A 104 48.26 -14.87 5.22
N LYS A 105 48.99 -15.74 5.92
CA LYS A 105 48.44 -16.98 6.48
C LYS A 105 47.80 -16.80 7.84
N VAL A 106 48.06 -15.66 8.52
CA VAL A 106 47.44 -15.30 9.80
C VAL A 106 46.80 -13.95 9.67
N VAL A 107 45.47 -13.89 9.96
CA VAL A 107 44.65 -12.67 9.92
C VAL A 107 43.88 -12.60 11.23
N ASN A 108 44.21 -11.68 12.10
CA ASN A 108 43.50 -11.44 13.35
C ASN A 108 42.46 -10.34 13.15
N ALA A 109 41.34 -10.47 13.84
CA ALA A 109 40.24 -9.51 13.78
C ALA A 109 39.86 -9.00 15.18
N VAL A 110 39.62 -7.69 15.29
CA VAL A 110 39.06 -7.09 16.51
C VAL A 110 37.73 -6.48 16.14
N LEU A 111 36.63 -6.99 16.72
CA LEU A 111 35.29 -6.50 16.50
C LEU A 111 34.92 -5.48 17.61
N SER A 112 34.30 -4.40 17.23
CA SER A 112 33.74 -3.41 18.16
C SER A 112 32.23 -3.62 18.32
N ASP A 113 31.73 -3.32 19.51
CA ASP A 113 30.28 -3.37 19.78
C ASP A 113 29.50 -2.56 18.76
N ALA A 114 28.38 -3.09 18.32
CA ALA A 114 27.48 -2.43 17.38
C ALA A 114 26.73 -1.24 18.03
N THR A 115 27.42 -0.51 18.91
CA THR A 115 26.87 0.69 19.58
C THR A 115 26.71 1.91 18.65
N GLN A 116 27.01 1.77 17.34
CA GLN A 116 26.71 2.82 16.37
C GLN A 116 25.27 2.76 15.81
N LEU A 117 24.27 2.75 16.70
CA LEU A 117 22.90 3.19 16.35
C LEU A 117 22.81 4.72 16.10
N LEU A 118 23.92 5.45 16.23
CA LEU A 118 23.93 6.92 16.26
C LEU A 118 23.99 7.60 14.89
N ASP A 119 24.33 6.89 13.82
CA ASP A 119 24.46 7.49 12.47
C ASP A 119 23.31 7.15 11.51
N GLN A 120 22.21 6.56 12.02
CA GLN A 120 21.04 6.33 11.17
C GLN A 120 20.47 7.66 10.68
N VAL A 121 20.53 7.89 9.37
CA VAL A 121 19.93 9.05 8.72
C VAL A 121 18.45 8.78 8.46
N VAL A 122 17.61 9.71 8.89
CA VAL A 122 16.15 9.68 8.71
C VAL A 122 15.74 10.76 7.72
N VAL A 123 14.91 10.40 6.75
CA VAL A 123 14.34 11.36 5.80
C VAL A 123 13.21 12.12 6.50
N ILE A 124 13.31 13.45 6.54
CA ILE A 124 12.30 14.33 7.10
C ILE A 124 11.93 15.44 6.10
N GLY A 125 10.84 15.24 5.39
CA GLY A 125 10.40 16.23 4.41
C GLY A 125 11.45 16.45 3.31
N TYR A 126 11.90 17.66 3.11
CA TYR A 126 12.80 18.08 2.04
C TYR A 126 14.29 17.97 2.42
N GLY A 127 14.65 17.00 3.26
CA GLY A 127 16.02 16.75 3.68
C GLY A 127 16.14 15.49 4.51
N SER A 128 17.37 15.18 4.88
CA SER A 128 17.70 14.07 5.77
C SER A 128 18.49 14.58 6.98
N VAL A 129 18.22 14.01 8.13
CA VAL A 129 18.85 14.39 9.41
C VAL A 129 19.28 13.12 10.14
N LYS A 130 20.36 13.18 10.91
CA LYS A 130 20.72 12.07 11.79
C LYS A 130 19.59 11.81 12.77
N LYS A 131 19.30 10.54 13.05
CA LYS A 131 18.24 10.15 14.00
C LYS A 131 18.44 10.78 15.38
N SER A 132 19.71 10.87 15.80
CA SER A 132 20.11 11.55 17.04
C SER A 132 19.73 13.04 17.06
N ASP A 133 19.60 13.69 15.91
CA ASP A 133 19.36 15.13 15.78
C ASP A 133 17.89 15.49 15.57
N LEU A 134 17.03 14.48 15.46
CA LEU A 134 15.59 14.71 15.34
C LEU A 134 15.05 15.46 16.57
N THR A 135 14.42 16.60 16.32
CA THR A 135 13.74 17.41 17.35
C THR A 135 12.26 17.04 17.48
N GLY A 136 11.65 16.47 16.42
CA GLY A 136 10.26 16.01 16.40
C GLY A 136 10.09 14.52 16.73
N SER A 137 8.84 14.10 16.93
CA SER A 137 8.47 12.69 17.17
C SER A 137 8.31 11.95 15.84
N VAL A 138 9.32 11.14 15.50
CA VAL A 138 9.33 10.29 14.30
C VAL A 138 9.44 8.83 14.72
N ALA A 139 8.61 7.96 14.16
CA ALA A 139 8.81 6.51 14.27
C ALA A 139 9.34 5.99 12.94
N THR A 140 10.40 5.20 13.00
CA THR A 140 10.99 4.54 11.84
C THR A 140 10.69 3.05 11.91
N VAL A 141 10.15 2.49 10.86
CA VAL A 141 9.99 1.05 10.66
C VAL A 141 11.06 0.59 9.68
N LYS A 142 11.94 -0.32 10.14
CA LYS A 142 13.11 -0.77 9.39
C LYS A 142 12.78 -1.98 8.49
N PRO A 143 13.58 -2.23 7.44
CA PRO A 143 13.38 -3.35 6.50
C PRO A 143 13.39 -4.71 7.18
N GLU A 144 14.25 -4.93 8.17
CA GLU A 144 14.38 -6.21 8.89
C GLU A 144 13.07 -6.58 9.58
N ALA A 145 12.34 -5.58 10.09
CA ALA A 145 11.00 -5.77 10.65
C ALA A 145 9.91 -5.96 9.59
N LEU A 146 10.21 -5.70 8.31
CA LEU A 146 9.26 -5.78 7.21
C LEU A 146 9.35 -7.10 6.43
N SER A 147 10.53 -7.77 6.45
CA SER A 147 10.82 -8.95 5.62
C SER A 147 10.11 -10.22 6.07
N ASP A 148 9.77 -10.32 7.36
CA ASP A 148 9.34 -11.58 7.99
C ASP A 148 7.82 -11.79 8.00
N ILE A 149 7.06 -10.85 7.43
CA ILE A 149 5.61 -10.94 7.43
C ILE A 149 5.08 -10.89 6.00
N PRO A 150 4.21 -11.82 5.63
CA PRO A 150 3.48 -11.76 4.39
C PRO A 150 2.46 -10.61 4.47
N ALA A 151 2.92 -9.36 4.28
CA ALA A 151 2.03 -8.23 4.20
C ALA A 151 1.54 -8.06 2.76
N ASN A 152 0.24 -8.21 2.57
CA ASN A 152 -0.41 -8.04 1.27
C ASN A 152 -0.51 -6.55 0.89
N SER A 153 -0.27 -5.64 1.85
CA SER A 153 -0.29 -4.19 1.65
C SER A 153 0.80 -3.48 2.43
N VAL A 154 1.22 -2.32 1.95
CA VAL A 154 2.22 -1.46 2.62
C VAL A 154 1.70 -0.95 3.96
N GLU A 155 0.41 -0.68 4.07
CA GLU A 155 -0.26 -0.27 5.31
C GLU A 155 -0.17 -1.35 6.38
N GLY A 156 -0.30 -2.63 5.98
CA GLY A 156 -0.15 -3.78 6.86
C GLY A 156 1.23 -3.87 7.50
N LEU A 157 2.27 -3.39 6.82
CA LEU A 157 3.63 -3.32 7.36
C LEU A 157 3.75 -2.37 8.57
N LEU A 158 2.85 -1.40 8.73
CA LEU A 158 2.83 -0.45 9.85
C LEU A 158 2.11 -0.99 11.08
N GLN A 159 1.27 -2.01 10.92
CA GLN A 159 0.42 -2.53 11.98
C GLN A 159 1.25 -3.10 13.14
N GLY A 160 1.04 -2.56 14.35
CA GLY A 160 1.76 -2.99 15.56
C GLY A 160 3.23 -2.56 15.64
N ARG A 161 3.79 -1.84 14.62
CA ARG A 161 5.21 -1.47 14.56
C ARG A 161 5.52 0.00 14.75
N ALA A 162 4.53 0.87 14.61
CA ALA A 162 4.69 2.29 14.82
C ALA A 162 3.75 2.76 15.94
N ALA A 163 4.29 3.10 17.10
CA ALA A 163 3.48 3.58 18.23
C ALA A 163 2.62 4.78 17.83
N GLY A 164 1.32 4.76 18.15
CA GLY A 164 0.35 5.79 17.80
C GLY A 164 -0.14 5.75 16.35
N VAL A 165 0.17 4.67 15.61
CA VAL A 165 -0.39 4.37 14.29
C VAL A 165 -1.39 3.23 14.44
N GLN A 166 -2.61 3.45 13.97
CA GLN A 166 -3.67 2.46 13.91
C GLN A 166 -3.93 2.11 12.45
N VAL A 167 -3.86 0.82 12.14
CA VAL A 167 -4.23 0.28 10.83
C VAL A 167 -5.49 -0.55 11.01
N ILE A 168 -6.54 -0.19 10.29
CA ILE A 168 -7.85 -0.85 10.36
C ILE A 168 -8.13 -1.46 8.98
N ASN A 169 -8.21 -2.78 8.96
CA ASN A 169 -8.67 -3.54 7.79
C ASN A 169 -10.19 -3.69 7.92
N SER A 170 -10.92 -2.90 7.15
CA SER A 170 -12.40 -2.94 7.16
C SER A 170 -12.96 -4.15 6.39
N SER A 171 -12.17 -4.74 5.52
CA SER A 171 -12.49 -5.94 4.75
C SER A 171 -11.21 -6.76 4.54
N GLN A 172 -11.38 -8.08 4.46
CA GLN A 172 -10.33 -9.03 4.07
C GLN A 172 -10.45 -9.44 2.59
N ASP A 173 -11.28 -8.74 1.83
CA ASP A 173 -11.42 -9.00 0.40
C ASP A 173 -10.11 -8.76 -0.34
N PRO A 174 -9.82 -9.56 -1.38
CA PRO A 174 -8.64 -9.38 -2.20
C PRO A 174 -8.52 -7.96 -2.76
N GLY A 175 -7.35 -7.35 -2.59
CA GLY A 175 -7.09 -5.98 -3.03
C GLY A 175 -7.85 -4.89 -2.28
N ALA A 176 -8.47 -5.20 -1.15
CA ALA A 176 -9.04 -4.19 -0.25
C ALA A 176 -7.93 -3.31 0.36
N GLY A 177 -8.22 -2.04 0.56
CA GLY A 177 -7.31 -1.10 1.22
C GLY A 177 -7.52 -1.08 2.73
N SER A 178 -6.49 -0.68 3.46
CA SER A 178 -6.56 -0.46 4.90
C SER A 178 -6.74 1.03 5.21
N THR A 179 -7.45 1.34 6.27
CA THR A 179 -7.52 2.70 6.80
C THR A 179 -6.41 2.92 7.81
N VAL A 180 -5.57 3.93 7.57
CA VAL A 180 -4.50 4.31 8.50
C VAL A 180 -4.89 5.58 9.25
N ARG A 181 -4.65 5.61 10.56
CA ARG A 181 -4.85 6.76 11.45
C ARG A 181 -3.60 6.97 12.30
N ILE A 182 -3.22 8.22 12.48
CA ILE A 182 -2.09 8.61 13.34
C ILE A 182 -2.64 9.48 14.47
N ARG A 183 -2.54 9.01 15.72
CA ARG A 183 -3.04 9.70 16.94
C ARG A 183 -4.54 10.06 16.90
N GLY A 184 -5.34 9.31 16.14
CA GLY A 184 -6.79 9.48 16.06
C GLY A 184 -7.27 10.41 14.94
N ASN A 185 -8.46 10.95 15.08
CA ASN A 185 -9.10 11.84 14.09
C ASN A 185 -8.87 13.30 14.45
N SER A 186 -8.46 14.12 13.49
CA SER A 186 -8.26 15.56 13.63
C SER A 186 -9.45 16.38 13.14
N SER A 187 -10.35 15.80 12.38
CA SER A 187 -11.49 16.48 11.76
C SER A 187 -12.77 15.66 11.84
N LEU A 188 -13.90 16.34 12.08
CA LEU A 188 -15.23 15.74 12.04
C LEU A 188 -15.78 15.59 10.62
N ARG A 189 -15.39 16.46 9.69
CA ARG A 189 -15.95 16.52 8.31
C ARG A 189 -14.88 16.41 7.22
N GLY A 190 -13.62 16.72 7.53
CA GLY A 190 -12.51 16.60 6.59
C GLY A 190 -11.89 15.20 6.59
N SER A 191 -10.99 14.94 5.64
CA SER A 191 -10.20 13.71 5.62
C SER A 191 -9.36 13.59 6.90
N ASN A 192 -9.30 12.38 7.44
CA ASN A 192 -8.46 12.00 8.57
C ASN A 192 -7.32 11.06 8.17
N SER A 193 -7.12 10.86 6.86
CA SER A 193 -6.02 10.04 6.34
C SER A 193 -4.69 10.79 6.42
N PRO A 194 -3.59 10.13 6.82
CA PRO A 194 -2.25 10.73 6.77
C PRO A 194 -1.83 10.99 5.32
N LEU A 195 -0.95 11.97 5.13
CA LEU A 195 -0.30 12.21 3.85
C LEU A 195 0.74 11.12 3.58
N ILE A 196 0.71 10.55 2.40
CA ILE A 196 1.73 9.62 1.91
C ILE A 196 2.73 10.35 1.02
N VAL A 197 4.00 10.17 1.31
CA VAL A 197 5.13 10.71 0.53
C VAL A 197 6.03 9.56 0.13
N VAL A 198 6.24 9.36 -1.16
CA VAL A 198 7.09 8.29 -1.71
C VAL A 198 8.27 8.91 -2.43
N ASP A 199 9.49 8.64 -1.97
CA ASP A 199 10.74 9.21 -2.50
C ASP A 199 10.72 10.74 -2.66
N GLY A 200 10.01 11.42 -1.76
CA GLY A 200 9.81 12.87 -1.78
C GLY A 200 8.57 13.34 -2.53
N PHE A 201 7.88 12.48 -3.27
CA PHE A 201 6.63 12.82 -3.94
C PHE A 201 5.41 12.68 -3.01
N PRO A 202 4.68 13.76 -2.68
CA PRO A 202 3.43 13.69 -1.93
C PRO A 202 2.30 13.15 -2.82
N LEU A 203 2.03 11.85 -2.73
CA LEU A 203 1.07 11.14 -3.58
C LEU A 203 -0.39 11.47 -3.24
N GLY A 204 -0.73 11.56 -1.96
CA GLY A 204 -2.09 11.71 -1.50
C GLY A 204 -2.35 11.01 -0.16
N ASP A 205 -3.39 10.22 -0.06
CA ASP A 205 -3.75 9.49 1.15
C ASP A 205 -3.25 8.02 1.16
N ALA A 206 -3.56 7.28 2.25
CA ALA A 206 -3.09 5.91 2.44
C ALA A 206 -3.55 4.94 1.33
N GLY A 207 -4.66 5.20 0.64
CA GLY A 207 -5.15 4.35 -0.44
C GLY A 207 -4.19 4.26 -1.64
N ASP A 208 -3.25 5.19 -1.75
CA ASP A 208 -2.25 5.21 -2.82
C ASP A 208 -1.05 4.28 -2.56
N LEU A 209 -0.90 3.74 -1.36
CA LEU A 209 0.20 2.81 -1.02
C LEU A 209 0.09 1.45 -1.72
N LYS A 210 -1.10 1.02 -2.12
CA LYS A 210 -1.30 -0.26 -2.82
C LYS A 210 -0.57 -0.38 -4.17
N GLN A 211 -0.16 0.76 -4.74
CA GLN A 211 0.59 0.85 -5.99
C GLN A 211 2.06 0.46 -5.82
N ILE A 212 2.56 0.41 -4.58
CA ILE A 212 3.94 0.14 -4.27
C ILE A 212 4.10 -1.33 -3.89
N ASN A 213 5.14 -1.97 -4.44
CA ASN A 213 5.51 -3.30 -4.00
C ASN A 213 6.20 -3.24 -2.62
N THR A 214 5.74 -4.05 -1.68
CA THR A 214 6.31 -4.11 -0.32
C THR A 214 7.80 -4.48 -0.32
N ASP A 215 8.24 -5.29 -1.27
CA ASP A 215 9.65 -5.70 -1.41
C ASP A 215 10.58 -4.58 -1.87
N ASP A 216 10.03 -3.50 -2.43
CA ASP A 216 10.81 -2.33 -2.85
C ASP A 216 11.03 -1.31 -1.73
N ILE A 217 10.40 -1.49 -0.57
CA ILE A 217 10.48 -0.54 0.54
C ILE A 217 11.73 -0.80 1.37
N VAL A 218 12.51 0.26 1.59
CA VAL A 218 13.71 0.25 2.44
C VAL A 218 13.42 0.78 3.83
N SER A 219 12.59 1.81 3.95
CA SER A 219 12.18 2.34 5.23
C SER A 219 10.83 3.05 5.15
N MET A 220 10.17 3.14 6.28
CA MET A 220 9.00 3.98 6.46
C MET A 220 9.18 4.84 7.71
N GLU A 221 9.06 6.15 7.55
CA GLU A 221 9.10 7.13 8.62
C GLU A 221 7.72 7.72 8.83
N VAL A 222 7.26 7.72 10.10
CA VAL A 222 5.96 8.28 10.47
C VAL A 222 6.17 9.55 11.29
N LEU A 223 5.83 10.70 10.70
CA LEU A 223 5.85 12.01 11.35
C LEU A 223 4.54 12.20 12.12
N LYS A 224 4.63 12.25 13.46
CA LYS A 224 3.44 12.18 14.33
C LYS A 224 3.09 13.48 15.02
N ASP A 225 4.00 14.43 15.11
CA ASP A 225 3.76 15.71 15.78
C ASP A 225 3.71 16.88 14.80
N ALA A 226 3.11 17.99 15.25
CA ALA A 226 2.96 19.17 14.42
C ALA A 226 4.30 19.79 14.00
N SER A 227 5.36 19.67 14.80
CA SER A 227 6.67 20.24 14.44
C SER A 227 7.36 19.44 13.32
N ALA A 228 7.23 18.10 13.33
CA ALA A 228 7.75 17.26 12.29
C ALA A 228 6.94 17.35 10.99
N SER A 229 5.60 17.49 11.09
CA SER A 229 4.70 17.51 9.93
C SER A 229 4.42 18.92 9.38
N ALA A 230 4.77 20.01 10.10
CA ALA A 230 4.51 21.40 9.69
C ALA A 230 5.11 21.77 8.33
N ILE A 231 6.21 21.11 7.92
CA ILE A 231 6.81 21.31 6.62
C ILE A 231 5.86 20.91 5.46
N TYR A 232 4.86 20.07 5.76
CA TYR A 232 3.79 19.67 4.83
C TYR A 232 2.53 20.54 4.95
N GLY A 233 2.52 21.52 5.87
CA GLY A 233 1.51 22.58 6.02
C GLY A 233 0.08 22.07 6.13
N SER A 234 -0.76 22.51 5.20
CA SER A 234 -2.18 22.15 5.11
C SER A 234 -2.47 20.67 4.83
N ARG A 235 -1.46 19.86 4.55
CA ARG A 235 -1.56 18.41 4.35
C ARG A 235 -1.04 17.59 5.54
N GLY A 236 -0.43 18.26 6.53
CA GLY A 236 0.30 17.61 7.62
C GLY A 236 -0.51 17.33 8.89
N ALA A 237 -1.77 17.78 9.02
CA ALA A 237 -2.54 17.69 10.26
C ALA A 237 -2.79 16.26 10.76
N ASN A 238 -2.97 15.31 9.86
CA ASN A 238 -3.22 13.90 10.18
C ASN A 238 -1.93 13.08 10.29
N GLY A 239 -0.76 13.74 10.33
CA GLY A 239 0.55 13.11 10.25
C GLY A 239 0.96 12.79 8.81
N VAL A 240 2.21 12.34 8.65
CA VAL A 240 2.80 12.03 7.34
C VAL A 240 3.52 10.70 7.43
N ILE A 241 3.36 9.86 6.42
CA ILE A 241 4.10 8.62 6.24
C ILE A 241 5.02 8.81 5.04
N ILE A 242 6.33 8.76 5.29
CA ILE A 242 7.36 8.84 4.25
C ILE A 242 7.81 7.43 3.94
N VAL A 243 7.73 7.03 2.69
CA VAL A 243 8.18 5.74 2.18
C VAL A 243 9.41 5.96 1.32
N THR A 244 10.48 5.24 1.63
CA THR A 244 11.71 5.26 0.83
C THR A 244 11.84 3.94 0.09
N THR A 245 12.00 4.01 -1.24
CA THR A 245 12.17 2.83 -2.08
C THR A 245 13.63 2.48 -2.31
N ARG A 246 13.85 1.24 -2.75
CA ARG A 246 15.19 0.67 -2.94
C ARG A 246 15.95 1.38 -4.05
N ARG A 247 17.22 1.68 -3.76
CA ARG A 247 18.20 2.20 -4.71
C ARG A 247 19.43 1.32 -4.71
N ALA A 248 20.15 1.25 -5.82
CA ALA A 248 21.36 0.48 -5.92
C ALA A 248 22.47 1.05 -5.01
N LYS A 249 23.24 0.15 -4.37
CA LYS A 249 24.44 0.50 -3.62
C LYS A 249 25.66 0.41 -4.54
N GLU A 250 26.60 1.35 -4.38
CA GLU A 250 27.82 1.41 -5.18
C GLU A 250 28.69 0.15 -5.03
N GLY A 251 29.30 -0.29 -6.12
CA GLY A 251 30.27 -1.38 -6.15
C GLY A 251 29.71 -2.77 -6.36
N THR A 252 28.37 -2.98 -6.40
CA THR A 252 27.78 -4.31 -6.58
C THR A 252 26.65 -4.30 -7.60
N THR A 253 26.66 -5.32 -8.49
CA THR A 253 25.48 -5.65 -9.30
C THR A 253 24.77 -6.82 -8.64
N THR A 254 23.49 -6.64 -8.32
CA THR A 254 22.68 -7.63 -7.62
C THR A 254 21.47 -7.98 -8.48
N VAL A 255 21.25 -9.27 -8.68
CA VAL A 255 20.01 -9.83 -9.23
C VAL A 255 19.33 -10.60 -8.12
N SER A 256 18.08 -10.30 -7.86
CA SER A 256 17.28 -10.97 -6.83
C SER A 256 15.98 -11.48 -7.42
N VAL A 257 15.65 -12.71 -7.12
CA VAL A 257 14.34 -13.31 -7.40
C VAL A 257 13.74 -13.74 -6.07
N LYS A 258 12.57 -13.23 -5.76
CA LYS A 258 11.82 -13.57 -4.55
C LYS A 258 10.47 -14.13 -4.96
N GLN A 259 10.14 -15.29 -4.41
CA GLN A 259 8.86 -15.97 -4.56
C GLN A 259 8.28 -16.18 -3.17
N GLN A 260 7.03 -15.74 -2.96
CA GLN A 260 6.31 -15.93 -1.71
C GLN A 260 4.93 -16.51 -2.00
N LEU A 261 4.66 -17.66 -1.40
CA LEU A 261 3.35 -18.31 -1.41
C LEU A 261 2.75 -18.20 -0.01
N THR A 262 1.50 -17.77 0.06
CA THR A 262 0.77 -17.65 1.32
C THR A 262 -0.53 -18.44 1.19
N PHE A 263 -0.77 -19.35 2.14
CA PHE A 263 -2.02 -20.07 2.27
C PHE A 263 -2.81 -19.44 3.41
N SER A 264 -4.08 -19.18 3.16
CA SER A 264 -4.96 -18.55 4.13
C SER A 264 -6.03 -19.55 4.55
N GLU A 265 -6.49 -19.44 5.80
CA GLU A 265 -7.59 -20.21 6.34
C GLU A 265 -8.47 -19.33 7.24
N PHE A 266 -9.67 -19.78 7.53
CA PHE A 266 -10.52 -19.12 8.50
C PHE A 266 -9.93 -19.27 9.90
N SER A 267 -9.68 -18.17 10.60
CA SER A 267 -9.27 -18.19 12.01
C SER A 267 -10.37 -18.76 12.93
N SER A 268 -11.62 -18.59 12.53
CA SER A 268 -12.77 -19.21 13.17
C SER A 268 -13.90 -19.33 12.14
N LYS A 269 -14.55 -20.49 12.10
CA LYS A 269 -15.76 -20.70 11.29
C LYS A 269 -16.96 -20.50 12.17
N LEU A 270 -18.02 -19.88 11.65
CA LEU A 270 -19.30 -19.81 12.34
C LEU A 270 -19.85 -21.23 12.50
N ASP A 271 -20.32 -21.54 13.70
CA ASP A 271 -21.08 -22.77 13.94
C ASP A 271 -22.50 -22.58 13.39
N LEU A 272 -22.66 -22.97 12.14
CA LEU A 272 -23.93 -22.85 11.45
C LEU A 272 -24.84 -24.02 11.83
N TRP A 273 -26.07 -23.70 12.13
CA TRP A 273 -27.05 -24.73 12.32
C TRP A 273 -27.34 -25.51 11.03
N ARG A 274 -27.11 -26.82 11.07
CA ARG A 274 -27.08 -27.67 9.89
C ARG A 274 -28.10 -28.81 9.94
N ASP A 275 -29.01 -28.81 10.94
CA ASP A 275 -30.09 -29.78 11.04
C ASP A 275 -31.34 -29.25 10.35
N PRO A 276 -31.69 -29.78 9.13
CA PRO A 276 -32.83 -29.31 8.36
C PRO A 276 -34.17 -29.58 9.09
N VAL A 277 -34.29 -30.68 9.82
CA VAL A 277 -35.50 -31.05 10.56
C VAL A 277 -35.75 -30.02 11.65
N MET A 278 -34.75 -29.77 12.49
CA MET A 278 -34.87 -28.82 13.58
C MET A 278 -35.14 -27.41 13.09
N MET A 279 -34.50 -26.99 11.99
CA MET A 279 -34.77 -25.70 11.37
C MET A 279 -36.21 -25.55 10.89
N ALA A 280 -36.77 -26.58 10.28
CA ALA A 280 -38.15 -26.58 9.84
C ALA A 280 -39.13 -26.56 11.03
N MET A 281 -38.85 -27.33 12.08
CA MET A 281 -39.64 -27.33 13.32
C MET A 281 -39.67 -25.95 13.99
N LEU A 282 -38.51 -25.35 14.18
CA LEU A 282 -38.41 -23.99 14.78
C LEU A 282 -39.08 -22.91 13.91
N ASN A 283 -38.96 -23.02 12.58
CA ASN A 283 -39.66 -22.13 11.69
C ASN A 283 -41.16 -22.23 11.82
N ASN A 284 -41.71 -23.46 11.84
CA ASN A 284 -43.14 -23.72 12.03
C ASN A 284 -43.60 -23.20 13.41
N GLU A 285 -42.88 -23.48 14.47
CA GLU A 285 -43.18 -22.99 15.83
C GLU A 285 -43.20 -21.44 15.86
N GLY A 286 -42.14 -20.79 15.34
CA GLY A 286 -42.07 -19.33 15.28
C GLY A 286 -43.22 -18.70 14.50
N ARG A 287 -43.64 -19.32 13.39
CA ARG A 287 -44.80 -18.87 12.61
C ARG A 287 -46.13 -19.02 13.38
N VAL A 288 -46.34 -20.14 14.01
CA VAL A 288 -47.53 -20.40 14.84
C VAL A 288 -47.60 -19.41 16.00
N ASN A 289 -46.50 -19.19 16.68
CA ASN A 289 -46.39 -18.20 17.76
C ASN A 289 -46.66 -16.77 17.29
N GLY A 290 -46.34 -16.49 16.01
CA GLY A 290 -46.63 -15.23 15.32
C GLY A 290 -48.04 -15.14 14.72
N GLY A 291 -48.94 -16.13 14.98
CA GLY A 291 -50.30 -16.17 14.43
C GLY A 291 -50.38 -16.52 12.94
N LEU A 292 -49.31 -17.07 12.38
CA LEU A 292 -49.22 -17.50 10.97
C LEU A 292 -49.38 -19.02 10.84
N GLN A 293 -49.79 -19.50 9.67
CA GLN A 293 -49.84 -20.94 9.42
C GLN A 293 -48.39 -21.49 9.31
N PRO A 294 -48.16 -22.74 9.78
CA PRO A 294 -46.91 -23.43 9.59
C PRO A 294 -46.56 -23.52 8.10
N LEU A 295 -45.26 -23.50 7.78
CA LEU A 295 -44.77 -23.48 6.41
C LEU A 295 -44.38 -24.89 5.92
N TYR A 296 -43.71 -25.67 6.75
CA TYR A 296 -43.21 -27.00 6.45
C TYR A 296 -44.29 -28.06 6.73
N ILE A 297 -45.20 -28.23 5.78
CA ILE A 297 -46.40 -29.07 5.91
C ILE A 297 -46.62 -30.04 4.73
N GLY A 298 -45.63 -30.18 3.83
CA GLY A 298 -45.76 -31.03 2.63
C GLY A 298 -46.66 -30.41 1.54
N ALA A 299 -46.59 -29.07 1.40
CA ALA A 299 -47.45 -28.35 0.45
C ALA A 299 -46.72 -27.16 -0.22
N ASN A 300 -47.26 -26.72 -1.36
CA ASN A 300 -46.82 -25.50 -1.98
C ASN A 300 -47.33 -24.27 -1.21
N ASN A 301 -46.47 -23.24 -1.09
CA ASN A 301 -46.90 -21.95 -0.62
C ASN A 301 -47.68 -21.17 -1.70
N SER A 302 -48.13 -19.97 -1.39
CA SER A 302 -48.87 -19.08 -2.33
C SER A 302 -48.06 -18.70 -3.59
N ALA A 303 -46.73 -18.85 -3.57
CA ALA A 303 -45.84 -18.61 -4.71
C ALA A 303 -45.53 -19.89 -5.52
N GLY A 304 -46.16 -21.02 -5.18
CA GLY A 304 -45.95 -22.29 -5.87
C GLY A 304 -44.69 -23.06 -5.46
N VAL A 305 -44.01 -22.63 -4.40
CA VAL A 305 -42.79 -23.28 -3.90
C VAL A 305 -43.18 -24.36 -2.91
N TYR A 306 -42.70 -25.60 -3.13
CA TYR A 306 -42.93 -26.72 -2.24
C TYR A 306 -42.10 -26.66 -0.97
N TYR A 307 -42.74 -26.85 0.18
CA TYR A 307 -42.10 -26.95 1.47
C TYR A 307 -42.37 -28.35 2.07
N PRO A 308 -41.32 -29.20 2.20
CA PRO A 308 -41.50 -30.56 2.70
C PRO A 308 -42.10 -30.55 4.13
N SER A 309 -42.87 -31.56 4.46
CA SER A 309 -43.33 -31.77 5.83
C SER A 309 -42.18 -32.20 6.71
N ILE A 310 -42.38 -32.14 8.06
CA ILE A 310 -41.40 -32.63 9.02
C ILE A 310 -41.14 -34.12 8.81
N GLU A 311 -42.17 -34.92 8.51
CA GLU A 311 -42.08 -36.33 8.23
C GLU A 311 -41.23 -36.61 6.94
N GLU A 312 -41.47 -35.86 5.89
CA GLU A 312 -40.67 -35.95 4.67
C GLU A 312 -39.22 -35.62 4.90
N LEU A 313 -38.92 -34.58 5.72
CA LEU A 313 -37.55 -34.19 6.10
C LEU A 313 -36.83 -35.27 6.89
N GLN A 314 -37.58 -36.09 7.62
CA GLN A 314 -37.03 -37.22 8.39
C GLN A 314 -36.85 -38.49 7.58
N THR A 315 -37.59 -38.67 6.47
CA THR A 315 -37.68 -39.94 5.77
C THR A 315 -37.23 -39.87 4.30
N THR A 316 -37.76 -38.98 3.51
CA THR A 316 -37.61 -38.97 2.06
C THR A 316 -36.81 -37.77 1.52
N TRP A 317 -36.86 -36.65 2.25
CA TRP A 317 -36.13 -35.44 1.85
C TRP A 317 -34.70 -35.47 2.37
N THR A 318 -33.78 -35.95 1.53
CA THR A 318 -32.37 -36.15 1.97
C THR A 318 -31.50 -34.92 1.82
N THR A 319 -32.05 -33.80 1.35
CA THR A 319 -31.28 -32.57 1.09
C THR A 319 -30.81 -31.92 2.39
N ASN A 320 -29.50 -31.75 2.49
CA ASN A 320 -28.82 -30.97 3.52
C ASN A 320 -27.66 -30.24 2.88
N THR A 321 -27.97 -29.09 2.25
CA THR A 321 -26.99 -28.34 1.47
C THR A 321 -26.05 -27.56 2.37
N ARG A 322 -24.76 -27.79 2.18
CA ARG A 322 -23.67 -27.10 2.87
C ARG A 322 -23.29 -25.84 2.09
N TRP A 323 -24.12 -24.80 2.20
CA TRP A 323 -23.95 -23.55 1.45
C TRP A 323 -22.61 -22.89 1.68
N ASP A 324 -22.09 -22.94 2.90
CA ASP A 324 -20.76 -22.43 3.25
C ASP A 324 -19.64 -23.14 2.47
N GLU A 325 -19.72 -24.46 2.30
CA GLU A 325 -18.71 -25.23 1.55
C GLU A 325 -18.78 -24.94 0.03
N LEU A 326 -19.93 -24.51 -0.47
CA LEU A 326 -20.13 -24.19 -1.89
C LEU A 326 -19.65 -22.79 -2.26
N VAL A 327 -19.56 -21.87 -1.29
CA VAL A 327 -19.20 -20.47 -1.56
C VAL A 327 -17.79 -20.12 -1.12
N PHE A 328 -17.23 -20.86 -0.16
CA PHE A 328 -15.89 -20.59 0.34
C PHE A 328 -14.85 -21.55 -0.24
N ARG A 329 -13.62 -21.03 -0.39
CA ARG A 329 -12.42 -21.84 -0.62
C ARG A 329 -11.91 -22.36 0.72
N ASP A 330 -11.42 -23.60 0.74
CA ASP A 330 -10.82 -24.16 1.94
C ASP A 330 -9.46 -23.53 2.26
N ALA A 331 -8.63 -23.32 1.24
CA ALA A 331 -7.29 -22.78 1.37
C ALA A 331 -6.97 -21.83 0.21
N PRO A 332 -7.48 -20.58 0.24
CA PRO A 332 -7.12 -19.60 -0.78
C PRO A 332 -5.62 -19.28 -0.76
N VAL A 333 -5.05 -19.11 -1.93
CA VAL A 333 -3.62 -18.93 -2.13
C VAL A 333 -3.32 -17.53 -2.64
N SER A 334 -2.35 -16.86 -2.00
CA SER A 334 -1.74 -15.65 -2.52
C SER A 334 -0.32 -15.96 -2.98
N ASN A 335 0.08 -15.39 -4.11
CA ASN A 335 1.40 -15.55 -4.69
C ASN A 335 2.00 -14.17 -5.01
N ASN A 336 3.22 -13.90 -4.52
CA ASN A 336 3.99 -12.70 -4.86
C ASN A 336 5.33 -13.12 -5.46
N THR A 337 5.57 -12.73 -6.69
CA THR A 337 6.85 -12.94 -7.39
C THR A 337 7.46 -11.59 -7.69
N THR A 338 8.66 -11.34 -7.19
CA THR A 338 9.44 -10.12 -7.44
C THR A 338 10.79 -10.48 -8.05
N VAL A 339 11.13 -9.83 -9.16
CA VAL A 339 12.44 -9.91 -9.80
C VAL A 339 13.05 -8.52 -9.79
N SER A 340 14.25 -8.37 -9.25
CA SER A 340 14.92 -7.08 -9.22
C SER A 340 16.36 -7.17 -9.69
N VAL A 341 16.79 -6.14 -10.38
CA VAL A 341 18.17 -5.94 -10.84
C VAL A 341 18.62 -4.56 -10.38
N SER A 342 19.73 -4.50 -9.66
CA SER A 342 20.30 -3.23 -9.22
C SER A 342 21.80 -3.21 -9.47
N SER A 343 22.30 -2.07 -9.93
CA SER A 343 23.73 -1.85 -10.17
C SER A 343 24.07 -0.38 -9.95
N ALA A 344 25.22 -0.10 -9.37
CA ALA A 344 25.70 1.25 -9.24
C ALA A 344 27.22 1.30 -9.38
N ASN A 345 27.68 2.37 -10.04
CA ASN A 345 29.08 2.79 -10.09
C ASN A 345 29.18 4.27 -9.65
N GLU A 346 30.35 4.85 -9.67
CA GLU A 346 30.60 6.23 -9.24
C GLU A 346 29.68 7.28 -9.90
N LYS A 347 29.24 7.04 -11.14
CA LYS A 347 28.45 8.00 -11.94
C LYS A 347 26.96 7.65 -12.02
N THR A 348 26.65 6.35 -12.12
CA THR A 348 25.28 5.90 -12.41
C THR A 348 24.83 4.86 -11.40
N SER A 349 23.65 5.03 -10.86
CA SER A 349 22.94 3.99 -10.13
C SER A 349 21.62 3.66 -10.81
N PHE A 350 21.30 2.38 -10.85
CA PHE A 350 20.12 1.85 -11.52
C PHE A 350 19.52 0.74 -10.66
N ASN A 351 18.21 0.80 -10.47
CA ASN A 351 17.42 -0.25 -9.86
C ASN A 351 16.12 -0.45 -10.65
N LEU A 352 15.89 -1.66 -11.12
CA LEU A 352 14.63 -2.09 -11.72
C LEU A 352 14.09 -3.25 -10.92
N SER A 353 12.86 -3.13 -10.43
CA SER A 353 12.11 -4.20 -9.78
C SER A 353 10.81 -4.42 -10.55
N ALA A 354 10.49 -5.64 -10.90
CA ALA A 354 9.22 -6.03 -11.49
C ALA A 354 8.53 -7.06 -10.58
N ASN A 355 7.23 -6.91 -10.38
CA ASN A 355 6.46 -7.83 -9.55
C ASN A 355 5.16 -8.27 -10.21
N TYR A 356 4.72 -9.46 -9.84
CA TYR A 356 3.40 -9.99 -10.13
C TYR A 356 2.83 -10.64 -8.88
N TYR A 357 1.65 -10.19 -8.49
CA TYR A 357 0.94 -10.63 -7.30
C TYR A 357 -0.45 -11.12 -7.68
N THR A 358 -0.85 -12.26 -7.13
CA THR A 358 -2.21 -12.78 -7.20
C THR A 358 -2.71 -13.09 -5.80
N ASP A 359 -3.98 -12.86 -5.56
CA ASP A 359 -4.62 -13.05 -4.26
C ASP A 359 -6.02 -13.66 -4.48
N GLN A 360 -6.22 -14.83 -3.95
CA GLN A 360 -7.53 -15.49 -3.95
C GLN A 360 -8.26 -15.14 -2.66
N GLY A 361 -9.50 -14.67 -2.80
CA GLY A 361 -10.37 -14.43 -1.66
C GLY A 361 -10.92 -15.71 -1.05
N MET A 362 -11.47 -15.59 0.16
CA MET A 362 -12.20 -16.69 0.81
C MET A 362 -13.43 -17.10 0.00
N TYR A 363 -14.14 -16.14 -0.59
CA TYR A 363 -15.20 -16.47 -1.55
C TYR A 363 -14.62 -16.96 -2.88
N ILE A 364 -15.23 -17.98 -3.46
CA ILE A 364 -14.92 -18.46 -4.82
C ILE A 364 -15.25 -17.34 -5.81
N ASP A 365 -14.39 -17.13 -6.82
CA ASP A 365 -14.45 -16.06 -7.84
C ASP A 365 -14.27 -14.62 -7.31
N ASP A 366 -13.81 -14.49 -6.07
CA ASP A 366 -13.31 -13.22 -5.53
C ASP A 366 -11.78 -13.25 -5.62
N ASP A 367 -11.24 -12.55 -6.61
CA ASP A 367 -9.82 -12.62 -6.94
C ASP A 367 -9.25 -11.24 -7.25
N TYR A 368 -8.00 -11.05 -6.89
CA TYR A 368 -7.23 -9.86 -7.21
C TYR A 368 -5.90 -10.23 -7.82
N SER A 369 -5.50 -9.50 -8.83
CA SER A 369 -4.15 -9.60 -9.37
C SER A 369 -3.58 -8.22 -9.64
N LYS A 370 -2.29 -8.06 -9.39
CA LYS A 370 -1.55 -6.86 -9.75
C LYS A 370 -0.19 -7.21 -10.35
N GLY A 371 0.28 -6.36 -11.26
CA GLY A 371 1.62 -6.45 -11.79
C GLY A 371 2.14 -5.08 -12.13
N GLY A 372 3.46 -4.94 -12.15
CA GLY A 372 4.06 -3.66 -12.46
C GLY A 372 5.57 -3.68 -12.32
N TYR A 373 6.14 -2.48 -12.38
CA TYR A 373 7.57 -2.29 -12.14
C TYR A 373 7.84 -0.98 -11.40
N ASN A 374 8.98 -0.93 -10.75
CA ASN A 374 9.59 0.25 -10.15
C ASN A 374 11.00 0.42 -10.72
N LEU A 375 11.23 1.53 -11.42
CA LEU A 375 12.51 1.90 -12.01
C LEU A 375 13.05 3.15 -11.31
N ASN A 376 14.25 3.06 -10.78
CA ASN A 376 15.00 4.19 -10.21
C ASN A 376 16.34 4.33 -10.90
N VAL A 377 16.62 5.51 -11.44
CA VAL A 377 17.89 5.84 -12.11
C VAL A 377 18.43 7.13 -11.53
N SER A 378 19.73 7.16 -11.24
CA SER A 378 20.44 8.38 -10.88
C SER A 378 21.74 8.45 -11.67
N HIS A 379 22.03 9.61 -12.23
CA HIS A 379 23.25 9.83 -13.01
C HIS A 379 23.91 11.16 -12.67
N LYS A 380 25.20 11.10 -12.30
CA LYS A 380 26.06 12.27 -12.06
C LYS A 380 26.60 12.76 -13.40
N ILE A 381 26.01 13.79 -13.99
CA ILE A 381 26.48 14.41 -15.24
C ILE A 381 27.84 15.10 -15.00
N TYR A 382 27.91 15.84 -13.88
CA TYR A 382 29.12 16.46 -13.37
C TYR A 382 29.31 16.07 -11.90
N LYS A 383 30.51 16.30 -11.34
CA LYS A 383 30.80 16.01 -9.92
C LYS A 383 29.82 16.67 -8.95
N ASN A 384 29.24 17.81 -9.36
CA ASN A 384 28.32 18.61 -8.58
C ASN A 384 26.90 18.68 -9.13
N PHE A 385 26.58 17.91 -10.20
CA PHE A 385 25.25 17.92 -10.82
C PHE A 385 24.75 16.51 -11.10
N THR A 386 23.62 16.17 -10.49
CA THR A 386 22.99 14.85 -10.57
C THR A 386 21.57 14.97 -11.09
N ILE A 387 21.20 14.09 -12.01
CA ILE A 387 19.80 13.88 -12.44
C ILE A 387 19.31 12.58 -11.84
N ARG A 388 18.06 12.60 -11.34
CA ARG A 388 17.35 11.40 -10.88
C ARG A 388 16.04 11.27 -11.63
N ALA A 389 15.68 10.04 -11.95
CA ALA A 389 14.39 9.68 -12.51
C ALA A 389 13.84 8.45 -11.78
N SER A 390 12.56 8.46 -11.49
CA SER A 390 11.83 7.32 -10.94
C SER A 390 10.54 7.13 -11.72
N ASN A 391 10.20 5.88 -12.01
CA ASN A 391 8.94 5.53 -12.65
C ASN A 391 8.36 4.27 -12.03
N ILE A 392 7.09 4.33 -11.63
CA ILE A 392 6.33 3.21 -11.11
C ILE A 392 5.14 3.01 -12.04
N LEU A 393 5.00 1.79 -12.56
CA LEU A 393 3.80 1.32 -13.26
C LEU A 393 3.09 0.29 -12.42
N TYR A 394 1.79 0.44 -12.28
CA TYR A 394 0.91 -0.50 -11.62
C TYR A 394 -0.29 -0.82 -12.50
N LEU A 395 -0.57 -2.12 -12.67
CA LEU A 395 -1.73 -2.67 -13.34
C LEU A 395 -2.45 -3.60 -12.38
N GLY A 396 -3.72 -3.38 -12.13
CA GLY A 396 -4.53 -4.20 -11.23
C GLY A 396 -5.81 -4.69 -11.88
N ASN A 397 -6.21 -5.91 -11.52
CA ASN A 397 -7.51 -6.47 -11.88
C ASN A 397 -8.15 -7.06 -10.62
N ARG A 398 -9.41 -6.76 -10.40
CA ARG A 398 -10.21 -7.32 -9.32
C ARG A 398 -11.50 -7.89 -9.87
N ASN A 399 -11.81 -9.13 -9.49
CA ASN A 399 -13.15 -9.69 -9.59
C ASN A 399 -13.79 -9.58 -8.20
N ASN A 400 -15.02 -9.10 -8.12
CA ASN A 400 -15.73 -8.91 -6.86
C ASN A 400 -17.14 -9.51 -6.99
N ASN A 401 -17.21 -10.82 -6.92
CA ASN A 401 -18.47 -11.54 -6.92
C ASN A 401 -18.98 -11.87 -5.51
N GLY A 402 -18.29 -11.37 -4.47
CA GLY A 402 -18.56 -11.63 -3.07
C GLY A 402 -19.94 -11.22 -2.55
N GLY A 403 -20.20 -11.49 -1.28
CA GLY A 403 -21.48 -11.18 -0.63
C GLY A 403 -22.53 -12.26 -0.81
N MET A 404 -22.11 -13.49 -1.04
CA MET A 404 -23.01 -14.62 -1.22
C MET A 404 -23.61 -15.10 0.09
N ALA A 405 -24.90 -15.49 0.05
CA ALA A 405 -25.67 -15.92 1.22
C ALA A 405 -25.33 -17.35 1.65
N TYR A 406 -24.23 -17.53 2.36
CA TYR A 406 -23.83 -18.85 2.91
C TYR A 406 -24.70 -19.32 4.08
N TRP A 407 -25.54 -18.44 4.64
CA TRP A 407 -26.52 -18.73 5.69
C TRP A 407 -27.88 -19.21 5.15
N ARG A 408 -27.97 -19.50 3.85
CA ARG A 408 -29.18 -20.02 3.24
C ARG A 408 -29.59 -21.36 3.89
N ASN A 409 -30.90 -21.57 4.03
CA ASN A 409 -31.44 -22.75 4.71
C ASN A 409 -30.92 -24.06 4.05
N PRO A 410 -30.37 -25.00 4.81
CA PRO A 410 -29.84 -26.27 4.31
C PRO A 410 -30.90 -27.20 3.70
N ILE A 411 -32.19 -26.98 3.99
CA ILE A 411 -33.30 -27.74 3.40
C ILE A 411 -33.37 -27.56 1.87
N TYR A 412 -32.88 -26.43 1.36
CA TYR A 412 -32.98 -26.12 -0.06
C TYR A 412 -31.90 -26.79 -0.89
N PRO A 413 -32.25 -27.54 -1.95
CA PRO A 413 -31.27 -28.05 -2.89
C PRO A 413 -30.63 -26.91 -3.69
N VAL A 414 -29.49 -27.19 -4.31
CA VAL A 414 -28.84 -26.23 -5.22
C VAL A 414 -29.62 -26.12 -6.53
N TYR A 415 -30.04 -27.24 -7.06
CA TYR A 415 -30.74 -27.34 -8.37
C TYR A 415 -32.06 -28.07 -8.20
N ASN A 416 -32.99 -27.75 -9.09
CA ASN A 416 -34.18 -28.53 -9.36
C ASN A 416 -33.80 -29.80 -10.18
N GLU A 417 -34.74 -30.73 -10.34
CA GLU A 417 -34.55 -31.95 -11.15
C GLU A 417 -34.23 -31.65 -12.62
N ASP A 418 -34.74 -30.53 -13.15
CA ASP A 418 -34.48 -30.05 -14.51
C ASP A 418 -33.14 -29.34 -14.70
N GLY A 419 -32.33 -29.22 -13.63
CA GLY A 419 -31.04 -28.58 -13.62
C GLY A 419 -31.08 -27.03 -13.46
N THR A 420 -32.26 -26.45 -13.31
CA THR A 420 -32.39 -25.03 -12.97
C THR A 420 -32.11 -24.79 -11.50
N TYR A 421 -31.73 -23.54 -11.12
CA TYR A 421 -31.49 -23.20 -9.72
C TYR A 421 -32.78 -23.25 -8.89
N TYR A 422 -32.69 -23.91 -7.73
CA TYR A 422 -33.81 -23.95 -6.80
C TYR A 422 -34.06 -22.57 -6.17
N GLN A 423 -35.28 -22.06 -6.32
CA GLN A 423 -35.72 -20.78 -5.79
C GLN A 423 -36.83 -20.97 -4.76
N THR A 424 -36.76 -20.28 -3.64
CA THR A 424 -37.77 -20.34 -2.56
C THR A 424 -38.98 -19.47 -2.82
N THR A 425 -38.86 -18.53 -3.75
CA THR A 425 -39.91 -17.63 -4.22
C THR A 425 -39.67 -17.31 -5.69
N ALA A 426 -40.66 -16.74 -6.37
CA ALA A 426 -40.45 -16.25 -7.75
C ALA A 426 -39.32 -15.24 -7.89
N GLN A 427 -38.89 -14.63 -6.79
CA GLN A 427 -37.82 -13.62 -6.73
C GLN A 427 -36.85 -13.94 -5.58
N ASP A 428 -36.13 -15.05 -5.71
CA ASP A 428 -35.12 -15.46 -4.71
C ASP A 428 -33.77 -14.86 -5.05
N TYR A 429 -33.39 -13.81 -4.32
CA TYR A 429 -32.15 -13.08 -4.48
C TYR A 429 -30.99 -13.63 -3.62
N SER A 430 -31.19 -14.76 -2.98
CA SER A 430 -30.24 -15.32 -2.03
C SER A 430 -29.51 -16.56 -2.52
N HIS A 431 -29.73 -17.01 -3.75
CA HIS A 431 -29.11 -18.20 -4.30
C HIS A 431 -27.64 -17.96 -4.66
N PRO A 432 -26.66 -18.40 -3.85
CA PRO A 432 -25.27 -17.96 -3.98
C PRO A 432 -24.62 -18.42 -5.30
N ILE A 433 -24.90 -19.64 -5.73
CA ILE A 433 -24.29 -20.20 -6.95
C ILE A 433 -24.85 -19.49 -8.18
N ALA A 434 -26.15 -19.23 -8.23
CA ALA A 434 -26.74 -18.50 -9.33
C ALA A 434 -26.20 -17.05 -9.42
N ILE A 435 -26.04 -16.38 -8.29
CA ILE A 435 -25.42 -15.04 -8.24
C ILE A 435 -23.99 -15.10 -8.78
N ARG A 436 -23.18 -16.03 -8.30
CA ARG A 436 -21.78 -16.19 -8.71
C ARG A 436 -21.61 -16.42 -10.21
N GLU A 437 -22.46 -17.23 -10.81
CA GLU A 437 -22.35 -17.59 -12.21
C GLU A 437 -22.88 -16.51 -13.18
N HIS A 438 -23.80 -15.67 -12.73
CA HIS A 438 -24.47 -14.70 -13.60
C HIS A 438 -24.12 -13.24 -13.33
N LYS A 439 -23.74 -12.89 -12.10
CA LYS A 439 -23.24 -11.54 -11.77
C LYS A 439 -21.83 -11.35 -12.37
N LYS A 440 -21.57 -10.17 -12.90
CA LYS A 440 -20.23 -9.70 -13.24
C LYS A 440 -19.92 -8.47 -12.43
N ASP A 441 -18.72 -8.40 -11.84
CA ASP A 441 -18.22 -7.20 -11.18
C ASP A 441 -16.68 -7.21 -11.26
N LYS A 442 -16.16 -6.49 -12.25
CA LYS A 442 -14.73 -6.47 -12.57
C LYS A 442 -14.21 -5.04 -12.55
N THR A 443 -13.11 -4.84 -11.84
CA THR A 443 -12.41 -3.56 -11.82
C THR A 443 -11.01 -3.72 -12.40
N LYS A 444 -10.67 -2.86 -13.37
CA LYS A 444 -9.33 -2.75 -13.93
C LYS A 444 -8.71 -1.43 -13.49
N MET A 445 -7.46 -1.46 -13.09
CA MET A 445 -6.72 -0.31 -12.59
C MET A 445 -5.41 -0.14 -13.35
N LEU A 446 -5.07 1.10 -13.64
CA LEU A 446 -3.78 1.52 -14.20
C LEU A 446 -3.33 2.74 -13.41
N ASP A 447 -2.14 2.70 -12.82
CA ASP A 447 -1.48 3.86 -12.25
C ASP A 447 -0.06 3.99 -12.78
N VAL A 448 0.32 5.21 -13.10
CA VAL A 448 1.67 5.59 -13.52
C VAL A 448 2.13 6.73 -12.63
N ILE A 449 3.27 6.56 -11.97
CA ILE A 449 3.90 7.59 -11.15
C ILE A 449 5.28 7.86 -11.76
N SER A 450 5.54 9.10 -12.15
CA SER A 450 6.80 9.50 -12.73
C SER A 450 7.38 10.69 -11.98
N SER A 451 8.65 10.61 -11.62
CA SER A 451 9.39 11.67 -10.94
C SER A 451 10.69 11.94 -11.65
N GLY A 452 11.02 13.21 -11.82
CA GLY A 452 12.32 13.68 -12.31
C GLY A 452 12.88 14.72 -11.35
N ALA A 453 14.16 14.63 -11.00
CA ALA A 453 14.80 15.58 -10.10
C ALA A 453 16.18 15.98 -10.62
N PHE A 454 16.52 17.24 -10.39
CA PHE A 454 17.84 17.83 -10.63
C PHE A 454 18.42 18.26 -9.30
N GLU A 455 19.63 17.82 -9.00
CA GLU A 455 20.38 18.22 -7.82
C GLU A 455 21.67 18.88 -8.22
N TRP A 456 21.84 20.12 -7.82
CA TRP A 456 23.03 20.91 -8.10
C TRP A 456 23.69 21.38 -6.80
N GLN A 457 24.88 20.85 -6.54
CA GLN A 457 25.76 21.34 -5.48
C GLN A 457 26.47 22.59 -5.98
N VAL A 458 25.85 23.76 -5.75
CA VAL A 458 26.34 25.06 -6.24
C VAL A 458 27.71 25.39 -5.64
N ILE A 459 27.80 25.24 -4.34
CA ILE A 459 29.03 25.25 -3.52
C ILE A 459 28.93 24.11 -2.49
N PRO A 460 30.01 23.71 -1.82
CA PRO A 460 29.96 22.58 -0.87
C PRO A 460 28.87 22.70 0.21
N GLN A 461 28.50 23.91 0.57
CA GLN A 461 27.50 24.21 1.60
C GLN A 461 26.08 24.36 1.07
N LEU A 462 25.89 24.64 -0.24
CA LEU A 462 24.60 24.97 -0.83
C LEU A 462 24.20 23.99 -1.92
N ARG A 463 23.10 23.28 -1.68
CA ARG A 463 22.46 22.37 -2.67
C ARG A 463 21.13 22.94 -3.12
N LEU A 464 20.95 23.04 -4.41
CA LEU A 464 19.68 23.32 -5.07
C LEU A 464 19.08 22.04 -5.59
N THR A 465 17.81 21.78 -5.29
CA THR A 465 17.05 20.64 -5.81
C THR A 465 15.77 21.13 -6.44
N SER A 466 15.50 20.68 -7.67
CA SER A 466 14.23 20.89 -8.35
C SER A 466 13.65 19.55 -8.76
N GLN A 467 12.39 19.30 -8.42
CA GLN A 467 11.71 18.02 -8.64
C GLN A 467 10.37 18.25 -9.32
N LEU A 468 10.09 17.43 -10.33
CA LEU A 468 8.82 17.37 -11.05
C LEU A 468 8.23 15.97 -10.87
N ASN A 469 6.99 15.91 -10.43
CA ASN A 469 6.30 14.67 -10.14
C ASN A 469 4.95 14.66 -10.85
N TYR A 470 4.60 13.54 -11.46
CA TYR A 470 3.32 13.36 -12.12
C TYR A 470 2.77 11.97 -11.82
N LYS A 471 1.50 11.93 -11.41
CA LYS A 471 0.72 10.71 -11.25
C LYS A 471 -0.46 10.74 -12.19
N TYR A 472 -0.68 9.63 -12.88
CA TYR A 472 -1.88 9.34 -13.65
C TYR A 472 -2.49 8.04 -13.14
N GLY A 473 -3.76 8.07 -12.75
CA GLY A 473 -4.50 6.88 -12.34
C GLY A 473 -5.79 6.75 -13.12
N LYS A 474 -6.10 5.55 -13.59
CA LYS A 474 -7.36 5.21 -14.23
C LYS A 474 -7.92 3.91 -13.65
N SER A 475 -9.22 3.93 -13.33
CA SER A 475 -9.94 2.71 -12.96
C SER A 475 -11.20 2.59 -13.79
N THR A 476 -11.48 1.38 -14.27
CA THR A 476 -12.72 1.03 -14.96
C THR A 476 -13.39 -0.09 -14.19
N ASN A 477 -14.65 0.11 -13.80
CA ASN A 477 -15.50 -0.90 -13.18
C ASN A 477 -16.59 -1.31 -14.17
N ASP A 478 -16.59 -2.59 -14.51
CA ASP A 478 -17.55 -3.24 -15.40
C ASP A 478 -18.45 -4.15 -14.57
N GLN A 479 -19.72 -3.78 -14.38
CA GLN A 479 -20.68 -4.53 -13.58
C GLN A 479 -21.91 -4.92 -14.41
N TYR A 480 -22.37 -6.14 -14.20
CA TYR A 480 -23.66 -6.61 -14.69
C TYR A 480 -24.41 -7.37 -13.60
N LEU A 481 -25.65 -6.94 -13.34
CA LEU A 481 -26.57 -7.56 -12.41
C LEU A 481 -27.73 -8.18 -13.23
N PRO A 482 -27.87 -9.51 -13.24
CA PRO A 482 -28.87 -10.18 -14.07
C PRO A 482 -30.28 -9.94 -13.58
N GLN A 483 -31.27 -10.07 -14.47
CA GLN A 483 -32.71 -9.96 -14.16
C GLN A 483 -33.16 -10.96 -13.09
N LYS A 484 -32.56 -12.14 -13.11
CA LYS A 484 -32.77 -13.18 -12.10
C LYS A 484 -31.65 -13.15 -11.09
N TYR A 485 -31.91 -13.63 -9.90
CA TYR A 485 -30.93 -13.88 -8.84
C TYR A 485 -30.40 -12.66 -8.10
N THR A 486 -30.60 -11.43 -8.58
CA THR A 486 -30.22 -10.21 -7.85
C THR A 486 -31.40 -9.26 -7.73
N GLN A 487 -31.62 -8.69 -6.54
CA GLN A 487 -32.72 -7.77 -6.30
C GLN A 487 -32.67 -6.57 -7.27
N VAL A 488 -31.53 -5.90 -7.31
CA VAL A 488 -31.35 -4.70 -8.16
C VAL A 488 -31.48 -5.03 -9.64
N GLY A 489 -31.00 -6.19 -10.07
CA GLY A 489 -31.14 -6.65 -11.45
C GLY A 489 -32.61 -6.93 -11.81
N THR A 490 -33.37 -7.57 -10.92
CA THR A 490 -34.81 -7.84 -11.13
C THR A 490 -35.61 -6.56 -11.19
N GLU A 491 -35.44 -5.65 -10.25
CA GLU A 491 -36.13 -4.35 -10.22
C GLU A 491 -35.88 -3.51 -11.47
N ASN A 492 -34.70 -3.65 -12.07
CA ASN A 492 -34.29 -2.93 -13.28
C ASN A 492 -34.37 -3.75 -14.57
N ARG A 493 -34.89 -4.98 -14.55
CA ARG A 493 -34.92 -5.91 -15.69
C ARG A 493 -33.54 -6.08 -16.35
N GLY A 494 -32.54 -6.40 -15.52
CA GLY A 494 -31.12 -6.41 -15.87
C GLY A 494 -30.51 -5.01 -15.75
N ARG A 495 -29.34 -4.92 -15.11
CA ARG A 495 -28.62 -3.65 -14.94
C ARG A 495 -27.16 -3.82 -15.30
N GLY A 496 -26.71 -3.08 -16.32
CA GLY A 496 -25.30 -2.94 -16.68
C GLY A 496 -24.76 -1.59 -16.19
N VAL A 497 -23.53 -1.57 -15.67
CA VAL A 497 -22.82 -0.35 -15.30
C VAL A 497 -21.41 -0.39 -15.86
N ILE A 498 -20.97 0.69 -16.49
CA ILE A 498 -19.59 0.95 -16.85
C ILE A 498 -19.18 2.24 -16.13
N GLY A 499 -18.33 2.11 -15.13
CA GLY A 499 -17.79 3.22 -14.37
C GLY A 499 -16.34 3.48 -14.74
N ASN A 500 -16.00 4.72 -15.10
CA ASN A 500 -14.62 5.15 -15.32
C ASN A 500 -14.27 6.24 -14.34
N THR A 501 -13.11 6.11 -13.70
CA THR A 501 -12.51 7.16 -12.90
C THR A 501 -11.10 7.45 -13.40
N GLU A 502 -10.74 8.72 -13.41
CA GLU A 502 -9.42 9.19 -13.81
C GLU A 502 -8.94 10.25 -12.82
N ASN A 503 -7.75 10.08 -12.31
CA ASN A 503 -7.11 11.05 -11.44
C ASN A 503 -5.72 11.42 -11.98
N GLN A 504 -5.39 12.69 -11.85
CA GLN A 504 -4.10 13.24 -12.24
C GLN A 504 -3.59 14.14 -11.13
N ASN A 505 -2.34 13.96 -10.74
CA ASN A 505 -1.66 14.82 -9.78
C ASN A 505 -0.31 15.27 -10.35
N PHE A 506 -0.04 16.56 -10.33
CA PHE A 506 1.24 17.14 -10.72
C PHE A 506 1.77 17.98 -9.57
N VAL A 507 3.04 17.75 -9.21
CA VAL A 507 3.72 18.51 -8.16
C VAL A 507 5.07 18.94 -8.68
N SER A 508 5.34 20.25 -8.62
CA SER A 508 6.64 20.86 -8.88
C SER A 508 7.17 21.45 -7.60
N GLU A 509 8.39 21.08 -7.20
CA GLU A 509 9.03 21.55 -5.98
C GLU A 509 10.45 21.98 -6.28
N THR A 510 10.85 23.13 -5.73
CA THR A 510 12.23 23.61 -5.82
C THR A 510 12.64 24.17 -4.47
N PHE A 511 13.79 23.72 -3.98
CA PHE A 511 14.30 24.13 -2.68
C PHE A 511 15.82 24.19 -2.67
N ALA A 512 16.34 25.12 -1.88
CA ALA A 512 17.74 25.30 -1.60
C ALA A 512 18.04 24.90 -0.15
N ASN A 513 19.03 24.04 0.03
CA ASN A 513 19.51 23.59 1.34
C ASN A 513 20.93 24.13 1.54
N TYR A 514 21.13 24.88 2.61
CA TYR A 514 22.43 25.33 3.08
C TYR A 514 22.80 24.62 4.36
N SER A 515 24.03 24.15 4.51
CA SER A 515 24.54 23.55 5.75
C SER A 515 26.00 23.90 5.92
N GLN A 516 26.35 24.45 7.10
CA GLN A 516 27.71 24.86 7.43
C GLN A 516 27.99 24.69 8.92
N MET A 517 29.19 24.25 9.25
CA MET A 517 29.71 24.18 10.60
C MET A 517 30.67 25.34 10.85
N PHE A 518 30.46 26.09 11.94
CA PHE A 518 31.27 27.19 12.43
C PHE A 518 31.77 26.85 13.84
N GLY A 519 32.89 26.17 13.94
CA GLY A 519 33.39 25.67 15.23
C GLY A 519 32.40 24.68 15.86
N LYS A 520 31.79 25.07 17.00
CA LYS A 520 30.74 24.24 17.66
C LYS A 520 29.32 24.53 17.20
N HIS A 521 29.15 25.45 16.29
CA HIS A 521 27.85 25.86 15.78
C HIS A 521 27.60 25.20 14.40
N GLU A 522 26.58 24.38 14.31
CA GLU A 522 26.10 23.83 13.04
C GLU A 522 24.81 24.57 12.66
N VAL A 523 24.79 25.15 11.46
CA VAL A 523 23.64 25.89 10.91
C VAL A 523 23.18 25.21 9.66
N GLY A 524 21.91 24.80 9.63
CA GLY A 524 21.22 24.30 8.45
C GLY A 524 20.03 25.21 8.12
N ALA A 525 19.91 25.65 6.88
CA ALA A 525 18.78 26.43 6.40
C ALA A 525 18.21 25.83 5.14
N MET A 526 16.89 25.85 4.99
CA MET A 526 16.19 25.46 3.78
C MET A 526 15.14 26.50 3.44
N VAL A 527 15.07 26.86 2.17
CA VAL A 527 13.99 27.67 1.60
C VAL A 527 13.51 27.02 0.33
N GLY A 528 12.21 27.05 0.08
CA GLY A 528 11.65 26.44 -1.10
C GLY A 528 10.22 26.85 -1.41
N HIS A 529 9.79 26.44 -2.58
CA HIS A 529 8.41 26.59 -2.99
C HIS A 529 7.91 25.28 -3.63
N SER A 530 6.57 25.09 -3.58
CA SER A 530 5.90 24.01 -4.30
C SER A 530 4.65 24.51 -5.00
N TYR A 531 4.35 23.90 -6.14
CA TYR A 531 3.12 24.06 -6.87
C TYR A 531 2.53 22.69 -7.15
N GLU A 532 1.25 22.51 -6.80
CA GLU A 532 0.50 21.28 -7.03
C GLU A 532 -0.80 21.59 -7.76
N TRP A 533 -1.19 20.72 -8.67
CA TRP A 533 -2.57 20.63 -9.12
C TRP A 533 -3.03 19.17 -9.10
N TYR A 534 -4.27 18.97 -8.70
CA TYR A 534 -4.95 17.70 -8.70
C TYR A 534 -6.22 17.80 -9.51
N GLN A 535 -6.48 16.82 -10.36
CA GLN A 535 -7.67 16.72 -11.18
C GLN A 535 -8.28 15.33 -11.05
N TYR A 536 -9.60 15.28 -10.87
CA TYR A 536 -10.37 14.07 -10.83
C TYR A 536 -11.53 14.17 -11.82
N ARG A 537 -11.76 13.10 -12.56
CA ARG A 537 -12.87 12.95 -13.48
C ARG A 537 -13.48 11.56 -13.29
N ASP A 538 -14.80 11.50 -13.27
CA ASP A 538 -15.53 10.24 -13.31
C ASP A 538 -16.63 10.28 -14.35
N SER A 539 -17.04 9.13 -14.83
CA SER A 539 -18.21 8.94 -15.68
C SER A 539 -18.81 7.56 -15.44
N TYR A 540 -20.12 7.51 -15.34
CA TYR A 540 -20.89 6.29 -15.17
C TYR A 540 -21.95 6.20 -16.26
N LEU A 541 -21.95 5.07 -16.95
CA LEU A 541 -22.99 4.66 -17.88
C LEU A 541 -23.77 3.53 -17.21
N THR A 542 -25.05 3.72 -16.98
CA THR A 542 -25.94 2.69 -16.44
C THR A 542 -27.04 2.43 -17.46
N ALA A 543 -27.18 1.18 -17.87
CA ALA A 543 -28.26 0.70 -18.71
C ALA A 543 -29.15 -0.27 -17.92
N ASN A 544 -30.45 -0.12 -18.05
CA ASN A 544 -31.45 -0.96 -17.40
C ASN A 544 -32.41 -1.52 -18.47
N GLY A 545 -33.15 -2.59 -18.16
CA GLY A 545 -34.17 -3.13 -19.06
C GLY A 545 -33.60 -3.87 -20.26
N PHE A 546 -32.70 -4.82 -20.01
CA PHE A 546 -32.12 -5.65 -21.08
C PHE A 546 -33.12 -6.67 -21.59
N VAL A 547 -33.45 -6.59 -22.87
CA VAL A 547 -34.30 -7.60 -23.55
C VAL A 547 -33.56 -8.93 -23.70
N ASN A 548 -32.23 -8.86 -23.90
CA ASN A 548 -31.35 -10.00 -23.99
C ASN A 548 -30.11 -9.76 -23.11
N GLU A 549 -29.88 -10.67 -22.17
CA GLU A 549 -28.81 -10.58 -21.18
C GLU A 549 -27.48 -11.26 -21.63
N ALA A 550 -27.44 -11.90 -22.81
CA ALA A 550 -26.31 -12.72 -23.24
C ALA A 550 -24.97 -11.95 -23.25
N LEU A 551 -25.00 -10.68 -23.61
CA LEU A 551 -23.78 -9.83 -23.61
C LEU A 551 -23.68 -8.95 -22.37
N GLY A 552 -24.73 -8.79 -21.57
CA GLY A 552 -24.73 -7.97 -20.35
C GLY A 552 -24.17 -6.56 -20.60
N ASN A 553 -23.22 -6.14 -19.79
CA ASN A 553 -22.57 -4.82 -19.89
C ASN A 553 -21.68 -4.64 -21.16
N GLU A 554 -21.36 -5.70 -21.89
CA GLU A 554 -20.63 -5.58 -23.18
C GLU A 554 -21.51 -4.99 -24.29
N ASN A 555 -22.83 -4.93 -24.08
CA ASN A 555 -23.77 -4.29 -25.01
C ASN A 555 -24.78 -3.39 -24.25
N MET A 556 -24.31 -2.26 -23.77
CA MET A 556 -25.14 -1.28 -23.05
C MET A 556 -26.29 -0.73 -23.93
N GLY A 557 -26.14 -0.79 -25.24
CA GLY A 557 -27.18 -0.40 -26.20
C GLY A 557 -28.41 -1.30 -26.21
N ALA A 558 -28.31 -2.52 -25.68
CA ALA A 558 -29.45 -3.45 -25.55
C ALA A 558 -30.40 -3.11 -24.41
N GLY A 559 -30.01 -2.18 -23.52
CA GLY A 559 -30.91 -1.66 -22.48
C GLY A 559 -31.98 -0.72 -23.02
N GLU A 560 -33.06 -0.57 -22.27
CA GLU A 560 -34.17 0.33 -22.59
C GLU A 560 -33.70 1.78 -22.48
N LYS A 561 -33.63 2.50 -23.59
CA LYS A 561 -33.04 3.84 -23.70
C LYS A 561 -33.64 4.84 -22.72
N ALA A 562 -34.94 4.74 -22.42
CA ALA A 562 -35.66 5.64 -21.50
C ALA A 562 -35.14 5.50 -20.04
N ASN A 563 -34.58 4.34 -19.68
CA ASN A 563 -34.15 4.01 -18.34
C ASN A 563 -32.60 4.07 -18.19
N ASN A 564 -31.90 4.51 -19.23
CA ASN A 564 -30.45 4.65 -19.17
C ASN A 564 -30.07 5.94 -18.42
N ILE A 565 -29.06 5.84 -17.58
CA ILE A 565 -28.55 6.94 -16.77
C ILE A 565 -27.11 7.21 -17.18
N ILE A 566 -26.82 8.45 -17.50
CA ILE A 566 -25.48 8.95 -17.76
C ILE A 566 -25.16 9.97 -16.67
N SER A 567 -24.08 9.78 -15.96
CA SER A 567 -23.57 10.75 -15.00
C SER A 567 -22.08 10.93 -15.16
N ASN A 568 -21.59 12.13 -14.88
CA ASN A 568 -20.18 12.44 -14.88
C ASN A 568 -19.87 13.52 -13.85
N GLY A 569 -18.66 13.46 -13.33
CA GLY A 569 -18.11 14.42 -12.39
C GLY A 569 -16.77 14.94 -12.86
N PHE A 570 -16.46 16.17 -12.46
CA PHE A 570 -15.16 16.79 -12.67
C PHE A 570 -14.81 17.67 -11.50
N SER A 571 -13.60 17.49 -10.96
CA SER A 571 -13.07 18.40 -9.95
C SER A 571 -11.60 18.68 -10.17
N LYS A 572 -11.18 19.90 -9.80
CA LYS A 572 -9.78 20.34 -9.88
C LYS A 572 -9.45 21.22 -8.68
N SER A 573 -8.27 21.00 -8.12
CA SER A 573 -7.71 21.86 -7.09
C SER A 573 -6.27 22.25 -7.40
N LYS A 574 -5.83 23.37 -6.84
CA LYS A 574 -4.46 23.87 -6.94
C LYS A 574 -3.98 24.30 -5.57
N LEU A 575 -2.70 24.06 -5.31
CA LEU A 575 -2.02 24.47 -4.09
C LEU A 575 -0.68 25.11 -4.47
N VAL A 576 -0.41 26.30 -3.92
CA VAL A 576 0.88 26.99 -4.02
C VAL A 576 1.42 27.15 -2.64
N SER A 577 2.69 26.86 -2.44
CA SER A 577 3.29 26.92 -1.09
C SER A 577 4.68 27.56 -1.13
N GLY A 578 4.97 28.35 -0.11
CA GLY A 578 6.32 28.78 0.24
C GLY A 578 6.71 28.22 1.61
N MET A 579 7.97 27.79 1.76
CA MET A 579 8.45 27.15 2.98
C MET A 579 9.87 27.54 3.32
N ALA A 580 10.15 27.60 4.62
CA ALA A 580 11.48 27.82 5.16
C ALA A 580 11.69 26.98 6.41
N ARG A 581 12.91 26.50 6.62
CA ARG A 581 13.34 25.78 7.84
C ARG A 581 14.73 26.25 8.25
N LEU A 582 14.91 26.43 9.54
CA LEU A 582 16.20 26.68 10.18
C LEU A 582 16.46 25.56 11.19
N ASN A 583 17.62 24.93 11.09
CA ASN A 583 18.15 24.00 12.08
C ASN A 583 19.42 24.62 12.65
N TYR A 584 19.56 24.58 13.95
CA TYR A 584 20.76 25.05 14.65
C TYR A 584 21.14 24.04 15.72
N THR A 585 22.40 23.63 15.72
CA THR A 585 22.96 22.73 16.74
C THR A 585 24.19 23.38 17.37
N TYR A 586 24.25 23.40 18.69
CA TYR A 586 25.38 23.89 19.45
C TYR A 586 26.05 22.74 20.22
N ASP A 587 27.37 22.55 20.00
CA ASP A 587 28.23 21.57 20.67
C ASP A 587 27.66 20.13 20.62
N ASN A 588 26.92 19.79 19.57
CA ASN A 588 26.18 18.52 19.42
C ASN A 588 25.20 18.19 20.56
N LYS A 589 24.83 19.18 21.40
CA LYS A 589 24.04 19.02 22.64
C LYS A 589 22.69 19.69 22.57
N TYR A 590 22.67 20.94 22.12
CA TYR A 590 21.47 21.78 22.10
C TYR A 590 21.02 21.97 20.65
N LEU A 591 19.80 21.58 20.36
CA LEU A 591 19.25 21.62 19.01
C LEU A 591 18.00 22.50 18.98
N LEU A 592 17.91 23.36 17.97
CA LEU A 592 16.74 24.18 17.67
C LEU A 592 16.32 23.92 16.23
N THR A 593 15.03 23.74 16.02
CA THR A 593 14.42 23.73 14.69
C THR A 593 13.30 24.76 14.65
N ALA A 594 13.28 25.61 13.64
CA ALA A 594 12.17 26.51 13.34
C ALA A 594 11.71 26.28 11.90
N THR A 595 10.41 26.13 11.68
CA THR A 595 9.83 25.93 10.36
C THR A 595 8.67 26.89 10.14
N PHE A 596 8.60 27.46 8.96
CA PHE A 596 7.49 28.28 8.51
C PHE A 596 7.03 27.81 7.14
N ARG A 597 5.72 27.66 6.97
CA ARG A 597 5.10 27.36 5.69
C ARG A 597 3.85 28.20 5.48
N ALA A 598 3.67 28.69 4.27
CA ALA A 598 2.48 29.38 3.81
C ALA A 598 1.87 28.59 2.64
N ASP A 599 0.60 28.23 2.71
CA ASP A 599 -0.13 27.47 1.70
C ASP A 599 -1.32 28.27 1.17
N GLY A 600 -1.38 28.46 -0.14
CA GLY A 600 -2.52 29.06 -0.85
C GLY A 600 -3.30 27.97 -1.60
N SER A 601 -4.50 27.62 -1.11
CA SER A 601 -5.32 26.55 -1.71
C SER A 601 -6.56 27.10 -2.41
N SER A 602 -6.81 26.57 -3.62
CA SER A 602 -8.02 26.90 -4.39
C SER A 602 -9.31 26.30 -3.80
N LYS A 603 -9.21 25.37 -2.84
CA LYS A 603 -10.35 24.74 -2.17
C LYS A 603 -11.06 25.69 -1.21
N PHE A 604 -10.37 26.75 -0.74
CA PHE A 604 -10.92 27.71 0.21
C PHE A 604 -11.49 28.97 -0.44
N GLY A 605 -12.35 29.66 0.27
CA GLY A 605 -13.05 30.86 -0.19
C GLY A 605 -12.10 32.02 -0.53
N LYS A 606 -12.61 33.02 -1.27
CA LYS A 606 -11.83 34.12 -1.86
C LYS A 606 -10.94 34.85 -0.84
N ASN A 607 -11.43 35.06 0.39
CA ASN A 607 -10.74 35.85 1.42
C ASN A 607 -9.88 35.00 2.37
N ASN A 608 -9.97 33.65 2.30
CA ASN A 608 -9.33 32.71 3.22
C ASN A 608 -8.51 31.64 2.49
N LYS A 609 -7.89 31.97 1.36
CA LYS A 609 -7.12 31.00 0.56
C LYS A 609 -5.78 30.64 1.16
N TRP A 610 -5.21 31.52 1.99
CA TRP A 610 -3.89 31.35 2.57
C TRP A 610 -3.95 30.89 4.01
N GLY A 611 -3.16 29.88 4.35
CA GLY A 611 -2.91 29.38 5.69
C GLY A 611 -1.43 29.46 6.02
N TYR A 612 -1.11 29.74 7.28
CA TYR A 612 0.26 29.93 7.78
C TYR A 612 0.53 28.91 8.88
N PHE A 613 1.64 28.21 8.79
CA PHE A 613 1.99 27.06 9.63
C PHE A 613 3.38 27.24 10.24
N PRO A 614 3.52 28.09 11.28
CA PRO A 614 4.75 28.19 12.05
C PRO A 614 4.91 26.97 12.97
N SER A 615 6.15 26.51 13.15
CA SER A 615 6.49 25.52 14.17
C SER A 615 7.90 25.72 14.70
N GLY A 616 8.12 25.31 15.94
CA GLY A 616 9.40 25.34 16.62
C GLY A 616 9.61 24.11 17.50
N ALA A 617 10.84 23.66 17.60
CA ALA A 617 11.24 22.57 18.48
C ALA A 617 12.62 22.82 19.05
N ILE A 618 12.78 22.50 20.32
CA ILE A 618 14.07 22.50 21.01
C ILE A 618 14.37 21.10 21.54
N SER A 619 15.64 20.75 21.56
CA SER A 619 16.07 19.45 22.07
C SER A 619 17.41 19.58 22.79
N TRP A 620 17.53 18.85 23.89
CA TRP A 620 18.76 18.76 24.69
C TRP A 620 19.20 17.31 24.80
N LYS A 621 20.35 16.98 24.24
CA LYS A 621 21.01 15.68 24.37
C LYS A 621 21.76 15.66 25.71
N ALA A 622 21.05 15.38 26.81
CA ALA A 622 21.60 15.41 28.16
C ALA A 622 22.72 14.38 28.37
N HIS A 623 22.66 13.23 27.68
CA HIS A 623 23.70 12.20 27.71
C HIS A 623 25.06 12.69 27.18
N GLU A 624 25.10 13.77 26.39
CA GLU A 624 26.35 14.42 25.94
C GLU A 624 27.00 15.32 26.99
N GLU A 625 26.31 15.61 28.08
CA GLU A 625 26.88 16.42 29.17
C GLU A 625 27.91 15.63 30.00
N LYS A 626 29.01 16.30 30.33
CA LYS A 626 30.11 15.65 31.06
C LYS A 626 29.68 15.04 32.39
N PHE A 627 28.71 15.67 33.09
CA PHE A 627 28.22 15.18 34.37
C PHE A 627 27.29 13.97 34.22
N ILE A 628 26.53 13.85 33.12
CA ILE A 628 25.71 12.67 32.81
C ILE A 628 26.59 11.51 32.33
N LYS A 629 27.54 11.80 31.43
CA LYS A 629 28.50 10.76 30.94
C LYS A 629 29.27 10.09 32.10
N LYS A 630 29.58 10.85 33.17
CA LYS A 630 30.25 10.29 34.35
C LYS A 630 29.40 9.27 35.11
N LEU A 631 28.08 9.29 34.97
CA LEU A 631 27.19 8.35 35.66
C LEU A 631 27.20 6.95 34.98
N ASN A 632 27.66 6.87 33.75
CA ASN A 632 27.71 5.63 32.92
C ASN A 632 26.44 4.79 32.99
N THR A 633 25.26 5.46 33.07
CA THR A 633 23.95 4.82 33.29
C THR A 633 23.04 4.95 32.07
N PHE A 634 23.25 5.99 31.23
CA PHE A 634 22.37 6.29 30.11
C PHE A 634 23.14 6.24 28.79
N ASP A 635 22.76 5.35 27.90
CA ASP A 635 23.23 5.34 26.51
C ASP A 635 22.64 6.51 25.70
N GLU A 636 21.34 6.80 25.91
CA GLU A 636 20.68 7.95 25.34
C GLU A 636 19.72 8.59 26.36
N LEU A 637 19.93 9.84 26.68
CA LEU A 637 19.04 10.69 27.47
C LEU A 637 18.83 12.00 26.74
N LYS A 638 17.64 12.20 26.19
CA LYS A 638 17.30 13.34 25.35
C LYS A 638 15.94 13.95 25.72
N PHE A 639 15.89 15.21 25.99
CA PHE A 639 14.65 15.97 26.22
C PHE A 639 14.28 16.75 24.98
N ARG A 640 12.99 16.76 24.65
CA ARG A 640 12.44 17.46 23.48
C ARG A 640 11.17 18.20 23.87
N LEU A 641 11.05 19.42 23.37
CA LEU A 641 9.83 20.22 23.45
C LEU A 641 9.53 20.80 22.08
N SER A 642 8.32 20.63 21.59
CA SER A 642 7.91 21.15 20.31
C SER A 642 6.51 21.74 20.34
N TYR A 643 6.31 22.78 19.53
CA TYR A 643 5.03 23.41 19.29
C TYR A 643 4.90 23.72 17.81
N GLY A 644 3.71 23.57 17.25
CA GLY A 644 3.48 23.86 15.84
C GLY A 644 2.01 23.93 15.49
N ILE A 645 1.73 24.66 14.41
CA ILE A 645 0.42 24.74 13.79
C ILE A 645 0.47 23.94 12.51
N SER A 646 -0.48 23.03 12.33
CA SER A 646 -0.72 22.28 11.09
C SER A 646 -2.14 22.51 10.60
N GLY A 647 -2.37 22.34 9.31
CA GLY A 647 -3.67 22.56 8.69
C GLY A 647 -4.22 21.30 8.02
N ASN A 648 -5.54 21.29 7.83
CA ASN A 648 -6.24 20.24 7.09
C ASN A 648 -7.01 20.85 5.92
N GLN A 649 -6.57 20.57 4.67
CA GLN A 649 -7.30 20.92 3.45
C GLN A 649 -8.18 19.78 2.90
N GLY A 650 -8.52 18.81 3.74
CA GLY A 650 -9.29 17.61 3.38
C GLY A 650 -10.78 17.87 3.11
N ILE A 651 -11.12 19.03 2.54
CA ILE A 651 -12.44 19.37 2.02
C ILE A 651 -12.47 19.15 0.51
N SER A 652 -13.68 18.89 -0.03
CA SER A 652 -13.85 18.73 -1.47
C SER A 652 -13.62 20.03 -2.23
N PRO A 653 -13.06 19.99 -3.46
CA PRO A 653 -13.02 21.15 -4.35
C PRO A 653 -14.42 21.75 -4.54
N TYR A 654 -14.49 23.07 -4.67
CA TYR A 654 -15.73 23.84 -4.89
C TYR A 654 -16.74 23.82 -3.72
N GLN A 655 -16.42 23.19 -2.59
CA GLN A 655 -17.32 23.12 -1.43
C GLN A 655 -17.60 24.49 -0.82
N THR A 656 -16.71 25.45 -1.00
CA THR A 656 -16.84 26.83 -0.53
C THR A 656 -17.58 27.74 -1.51
N LEU A 657 -18.01 27.22 -2.67
CA LEU A 657 -18.80 27.97 -3.64
C LEU A 657 -20.30 27.75 -3.35
N SER A 658 -21.11 28.79 -3.63
CA SER A 658 -22.57 28.63 -3.66
C SER A 658 -22.95 27.67 -4.78
N ARG A 659 -23.56 26.57 -4.43
CA ARG A 659 -24.03 25.56 -5.39
C ARG A 659 -25.55 25.46 -5.33
N TYR A 660 -26.14 25.25 -6.49
CA TYR A 660 -27.56 24.98 -6.61
C TYR A 660 -27.74 23.53 -7.03
N GLY A 661 -28.73 22.89 -6.44
CA GLY A 661 -29.16 21.56 -6.82
C GLY A 661 -30.56 21.62 -7.42
N THR A 662 -30.91 20.61 -8.20
CA THR A 662 -32.27 20.43 -8.67
C THR A 662 -32.97 19.39 -7.80
N THR A 663 -34.21 19.67 -7.39
CA THR A 663 -35.08 18.71 -6.72
C THR A 663 -36.39 18.63 -7.46
N LYS A 664 -37.07 17.51 -7.36
CA LYS A 664 -38.43 17.39 -7.89
C LYS A 664 -39.42 17.60 -6.76
N TYR A 665 -40.47 18.37 -7.02
CA TYR A 665 -41.61 18.49 -6.13
C TYR A 665 -42.90 18.31 -6.90
N TYR A 666 -43.92 17.76 -6.23
CA TYR A 666 -45.20 17.50 -6.83
C TYR A 666 -46.13 18.72 -6.62
N HIS A 667 -46.63 19.27 -7.69
CA HIS A 667 -47.55 20.42 -7.66
C HIS A 667 -48.62 20.28 -8.73
N GLN A 668 -49.89 20.46 -8.34
CA GLN A 668 -51.05 20.41 -9.25
C GLN A 668 -51.06 19.19 -10.20
N GLY A 669 -50.79 18.00 -9.68
CA GLY A 669 -50.82 16.78 -10.49
C GLY A 669 -49.56 16.52 -11.31
N GLN A 670 -48.53 17.38 -11.25
CA GLN A 670 -47.28 17.23 -12.02
C GLN A 670 -46.03 17.30 -11.16
N TRP A 671 -45.00 16.57 -11.58
CA TRP A 671 -43.66 16.66 -11.00
C TRP A 671 -42.90 17.82 -11.66
N LEU A 672 -42.63 18.87 -10.89
CA LEU A 672 -41.89 20.04 -11.33
C LEU A 672 -40.45 19.97 -10.81
N THR A 673 -39.52 20.54 -11.57
CA THR A 673 -38.13 20.70 -11.13
C THR A 673 -37.93 22.05 -10.47
N ALA A 674 -37.59 22.07 -9.20
CA ALA A 674 -37.20 23.26 -8.48
C ALA A 674 -35.67 23.36 -8.41
N ILE A 675 -35.16 24.58 -8.43
CA ILE A 675 -33.76 24.91 -8.20
C ILE A 675 -33.65 25.48 -6.79
N GLY A 676 -32.85 24.89 -5.96
CA GLY A 676 -32.62 25.34 -4.59
C GLY A 676 -31.13 25.18 -4.17
N PRO A 677 -30.78 25.63 -2.97
CA PRO A 677 -29.44 25.36 -2.44
C PRO A 677 -29.17 23.87 -2.46
N GLY A 678 -28.02 23.44 -3.03
CA GLY A 678 -27.66 22.04 -3.09
C GLY A 678 -27.47 21.45 -1.68
N TYR A 679 -27.98 20.25 -1.46
CA TYR A 679 -27.96 19.56 -0.15
C TYR A 679 -26.59 19.46 0.50
N GLU A 680 -25.52 19.37 -0.32
CA GLU A 680 -24.13 19.35 0.15
C GLU A 680 -23.55 20.76 0.38
N SER A 681 -24.27 21.79 -0.04
CA SER A 681 -23.85 23.19 0.14
C SER A 681 -24.31 23.77 1.48
N GLY A 682 -24.52 22.96 2.49
CA GLY A 682 -25.09 23.34 3.80
C GLY A 682 -24.56 24.61 4.47
N GLN A 683 -23.82 25.41 3.73
CA GLN A 683 -23.35 26.74 4.08
C GLN A 683 -23.11 27.52 2.79
N SER A 684 -24.17 28.02 2.18
CA SER A 684 -24.07 29.01 1.10
C SER A 684 -23.29 30.21 1.58
N GLY A 685 -22.18 30.52 0.93
CA GLY A 685 -21.48 31.79 1.10
C GLY A 685 -20.58 31.94 2.31
N GLN A 686 -20.29 30.91 3.07
CA GLN A 686 -19.26 31.03 4.11
C GLN A 686 -17.87 30.79 3.51
N ASP A 687 -17.01 31.76 3.72
CA ASP A 687 -15.56 31.64 3.43
C ASP A 687 -14.99 30.45 4.18
N GLY A 688 -14.20 29.61 3.48
CA GLY A 688 -13.53 28.47 4.11
C GLY A 688 -12.65 28.96 5.25
N ILE A 689 -12.76 28.32 6.40
CA ILE A 689 -11.96 28.65 7.58
C ILE A 689 -10.81 27.66 7.65
N TRP A 690 -9.60 28.20 7.66
CA TRP A 690 -8.42 27.45 8.07
C TRP A 690 -8.51 27.18 9.59
N LYS A 691 -8.75 25.97 9.99
CA LYS A 691 -8.68 25.51 11.39
C LYS A 691 -7.70 24.38 11.55
#